data_3492b0ed2132e90b6052eeb7e7852d14
#
_entry.id   3492b0ed2132e90b6052eeb7e7852d14
#
_cell.length_a   1.000
_cell.length_b   1.000
_cell.length_c   1.000
_cell.angle_alpha   90.00
_cell.angle_beta   90.00
_cell.angle_gamma   90.00
#
_symmetry.space_group_name_H-M   'P 1'
#
loop_
_entity.id
_entity.type
_entity.pdbx_description
1 polymer ?
#
loop_
_entity_poly.entity_id
_entity_poly.type
_entity_poly.pdbx_seq_one_letter_code
_entity_poly.pdbx_strand_id
1 'polypeptide(L)'
;MSHPDPILAFDTLDEPSGLEIIDRLEQLRYQLHTPEQVAPTTVPTEEFLFPVGKGIRIRTEQLVLPNPVGVFVRDWSGEMLTEVEHLESHSFPDGRYIIDLSTQIKTYMRIDGPVEITADLFEIRFTFDSETVVDIGFRSRHTRPAATVTTTTDPVDMMAAISTFGSALKSKSPERSFPTLRGHPPQIELGSSVEIPDGIDSPNTGIQIETPPILESLYPVAPLAYYLGAEVVPGNSPKLTTASGFEYGLQRSRGFEQTVERTLKQLFLLDCLTRTEGFYNMPLHERRVLDETLSLDWVSLYDQSIADRLETYLEVPWSDVADFVPNWRLTANVEPTSGTIEQLPFVVDDLAVVRTVTNPVQTDPDITGGATADASQRAVLTRSVSRSSESEQTDPDRADPVDEQYIEFEPSDSIEQGWIGDGIPIGASKMVTEAFYNRLDREVGVGDISITIVLNDTRMGEERDLVDAAYGDREHLPFDVTICRDLTVEELKEELQTDCDFFHYIGHTEPDGFECTDGKLDVVDLDHTEVDAFLLNACSSYHQGLALIEAGAIGGIVTLTDIINTEAVRMGECIARLLNTGFPLQAALAIAREQSILGGQYIVVGDGGMILTQAESRTPNLLEITPCEDGFTLDIMTFPTDTAGLGSIYTPSIEDVNEYFLSSGYLDRFHINSAMLREFLQLEEVPVRSDDEMLFWSSTVRLSDLR
;
A
#
# COMPACT_ATOMS: atom_id res chain seq x y z
N MET A 1 -18.49 -25.76 12.73
CA MET A 1 -18.79 -25.96 11.29
C MET A 1 -18.55 -24.61 10.68
N SER A 2 -17.48 -24.45 9.90
CA SER A 2 -17.25 -23.20 9.17
C SER A 2 -18.37 -23.02 8.15
N HIS A 3 -19.07 -21.89 8.22
CA HIS A 3 -20.00 -21.55 7.13
C HIS A 3 -19.17 -21.37 5.85
N PRO A 4 -19.60 -21.92 4.70
CA PRO A 4 -18.90 -21.69 3.44
C PRO A 4 -18.88 -20.21 3.16
N ASP A 5 -17.70 -19.68 2.84
CA ASP A 5 -17.48 -18.27 2.51
C ASP A 5 -18.41 -17.89 1.34
N PRO A 6 -19.36 -16.98 1.52
CA PRO A 6 -20.33 -16.61 0.47
C PRO A 6 -19.65 -15.86 -0.70
N ILE A 7 -18.46 -15.35 -0.49
CA ILE A 7 -17.65 -14.57 -1.44
C ILE A 7 -17.11 -15.50 -2.53
N LEU A 8 -16.70 -16.71 -2.16
CA LEU A 8 -16.05 -17.65 -3.09
C LEU A 8 -17.07 -18.65 -3.69
N ALA A 9 -16.99 -18.82 -5.00
CA ALA A 9 -17.78 -19.77 -5.75
C ALA A 9 -16.90 -20.59 -6.71
N PHE A 10 -17.47 -21.61 -7.32
CA PHE A 10 -16.88 -22.33 -8.43
C PHE A 10 -17.98 -22.85 -9.36
N ASP A 11 -17.65 -22.96 -10.63
CA ASP A 11 -18.49 -23.54 -11.67
C ASP A 11 -17.68 -24.55 -12.48
N THR A 12 -18.35 -25.45 -13.16
CA THR A 12 -17.72 -26.37 -14.13
C THR A 12 -17.73 -25.77 -15.52
N LEU A 13 -16.62 -25.93 -16.24
CA LEU A 13 -16.47 -25.50 -17.63
C LEU A 13 -16.73 -26.69 -18.61
N ASP A 14 -17.38 -26.40 -19.72
CA ASP A 14 -17.65 -27.36 -20.77
C ASP A 14 -16.59 -27.35 -21.89
N GLU A 15 -16.19 -26.14 -22.36
CA GLU A 15 -15.21 -25.94 -23.43
C GLU A 15 -14.35 -24.69 -23.15
N PRO A 16 -13.07 -24.84 -22.77
CA PRO A 16 -12.39 -26.13 -22.43
C PRO A 16 -12.96 -26.73 -21.15
N SER A 17 -12.94 -28.08 -21.06
CA SER A 17 -13.38 -28.78 -19.84
C SER A 17 -12.55 -28.36 -18.63
N GLY A 18 -13.19 -28.23 -17.46
CA GLY A 18 -12.45 -27.83 -16.25
C GLY A 18 -13.30 -27.21 -15.17
N LEU A 19 -12.68 -26.30 -14.44
CA LEU A 19 -13.26 -25.56 -13.34
C LEU A 19 -13.00 -24.06 -13.52
N GLU A 20 -13.96 -23.24 -13.13
CA GLU A 20 -13.80 -21.81 -12.93
C GLU A 20 -13.95 -21.51 -11.44
N ILE A 21 -12.92 -20.96 -10.84
CA ILE A 21 -12.92 -20.42 -9.46
C ILE A 21 -13.34 -18.96 -9.55
N ILE A 22 -14.29 -18.55 -8.72
CA ILE A 22 -14.89 -17.22 -8.76
C ILE A 22 -14.72 -16.56 -7.38
N ASP A 23 -14.08 -15.42 -7.36
CA ASP A 23 -14.06 -14.50 -6.25
C ASP A 23 -15.01 -13.33 -6.55
N ARG A 24 -16.14 -13.31 -5.86
CA ARG A 24 -17.18 -12.30 -6.09
C ARG A 24 -16.84 -10.94 -5.49
N LEU A 25 -15.99 -10.91 -4.48
CA LEU A 25 -15.55 -9.69 -3.83
C LEU A 25 -14.54 -8.93 -4.70
N GLU A 26 -13.53 -9.65 -5.17
CA GLU A 26 -12.47 -9.10 -6.03
C GLU A 26 -12.92 -9.05 -7.52
N GLN A 27 -14.10 -9.58 -7.84
CA GLN A 27 -14.62 -9.73 -9.22
C GLN A 27 -13.68 -10.52 -10.14
N LEU A 28 -12.91 -11.45 -9.57
CA LEU A 28 -11.93 -12.26 -10.26
C LEU A 28 -12.47 -13.63 -10.62
N ARG A 29 -12.00 -14.15 -11.75
CA ARG A 29 -12.26 -15.52 -12.23
C ARG A 29 -10.95 -16.17 -12.62
N TYR A 30 -10.74 -17.39 -12.18
CA TYR A 30 -9.55 -18.16 -12.50
C TYR A 30 -9.92 -19.57 -12.97
N GLN A 31 -9.42 -19.95 -14.17
CA GLN A 31 -9.75 -21.20 -14.80
C GLN A 31 -8.66 -22.25 -14.58
N LEU A 32 -9.11 -23.48 -14.36
CA LEU A 32 -8.28 -24.68 -14.29
C LEU A 32 -8.83 -25.68 -15.32
N HIS A 33 -8.05 -26.02 -16.34
CA HIS A 33 -8.50 -26.89 -17.42
C HIS A 33 -8.17 -28.36 -17.13
N THR A 34 -9.05 -29.24 -17.53
CA THR A 34 -8.91 -30.70 -17.40
C THR A 34 -9.19 -31.38 -18.74
N PRO A 35 -8.64 -32.60 -19.01
CA PRO A 35 -8.87 -33.30 -20.26
C PRO A 35 -10.37 -33.66 -20.49
N GLU A 36 -11.10 -33.95 -19.42
CA GLU A 36 -12.52 -34.32 -19.42
C GLU A 36 -13.28 -33.49 -18.38
N GLN A 37 -14.61 -33.47 -18.51
CA GLN A 37 -15.45 -32.81 -17.51
C GLN A 37 -15.27 -33.44 -16.13
N VAL A 38 -15.20 -32.61 -15.11
CA VAL A 38 -15.04 -33.02 -13.72
C VAL A 38 -16.30 -32.76 -12.90
N ALA A 39 -16.52 -33.57 -11.87
CA ALA A 39 -17.62 -33.41 -10.93
C ALA A 39 -17.08 -33.04 -9.54
N PRO A 40 -16.92 -31.73 -9.24
CA PRO A 40 -16.36 -31.27 -7.99
C PRO A 40 -17.27 -31.59 -6.81
N THR A 41 -16.67 -31.98 -5.68
CA THR A 41 -17.32 -32.16 -4.39
C THR A 41 -16.66 -31.28 -3.34
N THR A 42 -17.43 -30.71 -2.41
CA THR A 42 -16.90 -29.85 -1.36
C THR A 42 -16.03 -30.63 -0.38
N VAL A 43 -14.91 -30.05 0.01
CA VAL A 43 -13.99 -30.54 1.05
C VAL A 43 -13.97 -29.53 2.21
N PRO A 44 -13.96 -29.98 3.48
CA PRO A 44 -13.82 -29.09 4.63
C PRO A 44 -12.54 -28.28 4.56
N THR A 45 -12.63 -26.99 4.87
CA THR A 45 -11.48 -26.06 4.81
C THR A 45 -10.41 -26.40 5.86
N GLU A 46 -10.82 -27.00 6.98
CA GLU A 46 -9.94 -27.46 8.06
C GLU A 46 -9.01 -28.62 7.64
N GLU A 47 -9.28 -29.28 6.52
CA GLU A 47 -8.38 -30.31 5.97
C GLU A 47 -7.14 -29.72 5.30
N PHE A 48 -7.16 -28.44 4.92
CA PHE A 48 -6.01 -27.76 4.31
C PHE A 48 -5.07 -27.24 5.39
N LEU A 49 -3.78 -27.37 5.15
CA LEU A 49 -2.74 -26.84 6.02
C LEU A 49 -2.77 -25.30 6.00
N PHE A 50 -2.86 -24.72 4.80
CA PHE A 50 -2.91 -23.27 4.60
C PHE A 50 -4.35 -22.76 4.70
N PRO A 51 -4.55 -21.53 5.19
CA PRO A 51 -5.88 -20.94 5.27
C PRO A 51 -6.54 -20.85 3.89
N VAL A 52 -7.72 -21.43 3.76
CA VAL A 52 -8.57 -21.36 2.57
C VAL A 52 -10.01 -21.01 2.96
N GLY A 53 -10.70 -20.25 2.11
CA GLY A 53 -12.12 -19.92 2.31
C GLY A 53 -13.04 -21.01 1.75
N LYS A 54 -12.57 -21.78 0.76
CA LYS A 54 -13.34 -22.87 0.17
C LYS A 54 -12.43 -23.99 -0.32
N GLY A 55 -12.90 -25.24 -0.17
CA GLY A 55 -12.21 -26.44 -0.64
C GLY A 55 -13.11 -27.30 -1.53
N ILE A 56 -12.55 -27.83 -2.61
CA ILE A 56 -13.20 -28.76 -3.53
C ILE A 56 -12.28 -29.93 -3.86
N ARG A 57 -12.87 -31.06 -4.23
CA ARG A 57 -12.19 -32.29 -4.67
C ARG A 57 -12.63 -32.65 -6.07
N ILE A 58 -11.67 -32.93 -6.94
CA ILE A 58 -11.88 -33.43 -8.27
C ILE A 58 -11.08 -34.73 -8.50
N ARG A 59 -11.35 -35.40 -9.62
CA ARG A 59 -10.55 -36.51 -10.16
C ARG A 59 -10.16 -36.17 -11.58
N THR A 60 -8.88 -36.30 -11.92
CA THR A 60 -8.36 -36.00 -13.25
C THR A 60 -7.03 -36.69 -13.49
N GLU A 61 -6.64 -36.89 -14.74
CA GLU A 61 -5.31 -37.36 -15.16
C GLU A 61 -4.35 -36.16 -15.43
N GLN A 62 -4.90 -34.98 -15.61
CA GLN A 62 -4.14 -33.79 -15.91
C GLN A 62 -4.88 -32.52 -15.43
N LEU A 63 -4.12 -31.52 -14.98
CA LEU A 63 -4.61 -30.17 -14.69
C LEU A 63 -3.72 -29.16 -15.40
N VAL A 64 -4.34 -28.18 -16.06
CA VAL A 64 -3.62 -27.11 -16.77
C VAL A 64 -4.06 -25.75 -16.25
N LEU A 65 -3.09 -24.91 -15.86
CA LEU A 65 -3.27 -23.49 -15.60
C LEU A 65 -2.99 -22.74 -16.92
N PRO A 66 -3.95 -21.98 -17.44
CA PRO A 66 -3.83 -21.33 -18.75
C PRO A 66 -2.90 -20.11 -18.76
N ASN A 67 -2.35 -19.76 -17.61
CA ASN A 67 -1.40 -18.65 -17.48
C ASN A 67 -0.20 -19.08 -16.60
N PRO A 68 1.01 -18.58 -16.87
CA PRO A 68 2.16 -18.80 -16.02
C PRO A 68 1.97 -18.11 -14.67
N VAL A 69 2.21 -18.84 -13.59
CA VAL A 69 2.15 -18.36 -12.20
C VAL A 69 3.29 -18.97 -11.39
N GLY A 70 3.67 -18.37 -10.26
CA GLY A 70 4.62 -18.98 -9.33
C GLY A 70 4.06 -20.30 -8.77
N VAL A 71 4.86 -21.37 -8.83
CA VAL A 71 4.51 -22.72 -8.33
C VAL A 71 5.52 -23.16 -7.31
N PHE A 72 5.09 -23.33 -6.07
CA PHE A 72 5.92 -23.81 -4.98
C PHE A 72 5.44 -25.19 -4.54
N VAL A 73 6.32 -26.17 -4.65
CA VAL A 73 6.03 -27.55 -4.23
C VAL A 73 6.51 -27.74 -2.78
N ARG A 74 5.59 -28.19 -1.95
CA ARG A 74 5.83 -28.42 -0.52
C ARG A 74 5.53 -29.86 -0.15
N ASP A 75 6.16 -30.34 0.91
CA ASP A 75 5.78 -31.59 1.52
C ASP A 75 4.45 -31.45 2.30
N TRP A 76 3.99 -32.54 2.90
CA TRP A 76 2.74 -32.55 3.67
C TRP A 76 2.78 -31.76 4.97
N SER A 77 3.96 -31.43 5.47
CA SER A 77 4.15 -30.56 6.64
C SER A 77 4.17 -29.06 6.27
N GLY A 78 4.24 -28.74 4.97
CA GLY A 78 4.33 -27.39 4.44
C GLY A 78 5.76 -26.92 4.16
N GLU A 79 6.78 -27.77 4.43
CA GLU A 79 8.16 -27.46 4.10
C GLU A 79 8.35 -27.36 2.57
N MET A 80 9.01 -26.31 2.10
CA MET A 80 9.25 -26.08 0.69
C MET A 80 10.29 -27.07 0.15
N LEU A 81 9.91 -27.84 -0.86
CA LEU A 81 10.79 -28.78 -1.56
C LEU A 81 11.51 -28.11 -2.72
N THR A 82 10.77 -27.34 -3.53
CA THR A 82 11.32 -26.60 -4.66
C THR A 82 10.31 -25.55 -5.18
N GLU A 83 10.81 -24.56 -5.87
CA GLU A 83 10.08 -23.69 -6.78
C GLU A 83 10.25 -24.23 -8.21
N VAL A 84 9.19 -24.19 -9.00
CA VAL A 84 9.21 -24.56 -10.41
C VAL A 84 9.33 -23.29 -11.25
N GLU A 85 10.51 -23.06 -11.82
CA GLU A 85 10.78 -21.89 -12.65
C GLU A 85 10.18 -22.05 -14.07
N HIS A 86 10.08 -20.95 -14.80
CA HIS A 86 9.63 -20.98 -16.20
C HIS A 86 10.57 -21.83 -17.06
N LEU A 87 9.98 -22.56 -18.01
CA LEU A 87 10.67 -23.47 -18.93
C LEU A 87 11.32 -24.69 -18.23
N GLU A 88 10.90 -25.00 -17.02
CA GLU A 88 11.35 -26.18 -16.30
C GLU A 88 10.30 -27.28 -16.25
N SER A 89 10.81 -28.50 -16.04
CA SER A 89 9.97 -29.68 -15.77
C SER A 89 10.53 -30.45 -14.58
N HIS A 90 9.67 -30.73 -13.60
CA HIS A 90 10.00 -31.46 -12.40
C HIS A 90 9.11 -32.69 -12.24
N SER A 91 9.72 -33.84 -11.92
CA SER A 91 9.01 -35.08 -11.62
C SER A 91 9.12 -35.42 -10.14
N PHE A 92 8.01 -35.60 -9.50
CA PHE A 92 7.91 -35.98 -8.09
C PHE A 92 7.42 -37.43 -7.99
N PRO A 93 8.12 -38.28 -7.21
CA PRO A 93 7.74 -39.68 -7.03
C PRO A 93 6.42 -39.83 -6.26
N ASP A 94 5.98 -41.07 -6.06
CA ASP A 94 4.83 -41.37 -5.20
C ASP A 94 5.02 -40.78 -3.80
N GLY A 95 4.12 -39.89 -3.41
CA GLY A 95 4.19 -39.10 -2.19
C GLY A 95 3.01 -38.17 -2.00
N ARG A 96 2.98 -37.43 -0.90
CA ARG A 96 1.95 -36.44 -0.62
C ARG A 96 2.55 -35.03 -0.72
N TYR A 97 1.94 -34.21 -1.57
CA TYR A 97 2.44 -32.88 -1.90
C TYR A 97 1.36 -31.82 -1.71
N ILE A 98 1.80 -30.65 -1.30
CA ILE A 98 1.01 -29.41 -1.34
C ILE A 98 1.63 -28.51 -2.40
N ILE A 99 0.85 -28.14 -3.38
CA ILE A 99 1.23 -27.17 -4.41
C ILE A 99 0.64 -25.83 -4.04
N ASP A 100 1.51 -24.88 -3.81
CA ASP A 100 1.18 -23.48 -3.48
C ASP A 100 1.31 -22.64 -4.76
N LEU A 101 0.18 -22.11 -5.25
CA LEU A 101 0.07 -21.36 -6.49
C LEU A 101 -0.08 -19.86 -6.23
N SER A 102 0.76 -19.04 -6.88
CA SER A 102 0.67 -17.58 -6.81
C SER A 102 -0.34 -17.01 -7.83
N THR A 103 -1.56 -17.56 -7.82
CA THR A 103 -2.68 -17.12 -8.66
C THR A 103 -3.34 -15.84 -8.12
N GLN A 104 -4.13 -15.16 -8.96
CA GLN A 104 -4.91 -13.96 -8.55
C GLN A 104 -5.85 -14.31 -7.38
N ILE A 105 -6.57 -15.42 -7.47
CA ILE A 105 -7.29 -16.02 -6.35
C ILE A 105 -6.35 -17.05 -5.72
N LYS A 106 -5.84 -16.80 -4.52
CA LYS A 106 -4.82 -17.65 -3.90
C LYS A 106 -5.28 -19.09 -3.83
N THR A 107 -4.54 -20.02 -4.48
CA THR A 107 -4.94 -21.42 -4.67
C THR A 107 -3.86 -22.37 -4.14
N TYR A 108 -4.30 -23.42 -3.47
CA TYR A 108 -3.48 -24.53 -3.01
C TYR A 108 -4.07 -25.84 -3.53
N MET A 109 -3.20 -26.77 -3.96
CA MET A 109 -3.63 -28.11 -4.35
C MET A 109 -2.95 -29.16 -3.46
N ARG A 110 -3.69 -30.16 -3.04
CA ARG A 110 -3.19 -31.33 -2.32
C ARG A 110 -3.25 -32.53 -3.24
N ILE A 111 -2.13 -33.22 -3.40
CA ILE A 111 -1.97 -34.36 -4.30
C ILE A 111 -1.39 -35.50 -3.51
N ASP A 112 -1.96 -36.71 -3.69
CA ASP A 112 -1.44 -37.98 -3.14
C ASP A 112 -1.12 -38.89 -4.32
N GLY A 113 0.17 -39.09 -4.60
CA GLY A 113 0.70 -39.84 -5.73
C GLY A 113 1.81 -39.08 -6.49
N PRO A 114 2.33 -39.73 -7.57
CA PRO A 114 3.34 -39.11 -8.41
C PRO A 114 2.73 -37.96 -9.24
N VAL A 115 3.51 -36.91 -9.49
CA VAL A 115 3.12 -35.79 -10.33
C VAL A 115 4.29 -35.26 -11.12
N GLU A 116 4.10 -35.00 -12.40
CA GLU A 116 5.00 -34.26 -13.27
C GLU A 116 4.45 -32.85 -13.47
N ILE A 117 5.28 -31.83 -13.20
CA ILE A 117 4.95 -30.42 -13.34
C ILE A 117 5.81 -29.84 -14.45
N THR A 118 5.18 -29.34 -15.51
CA THR A 118 5.88 -28.66 -16.61
C THR A 118 5.37 -27.24 -16.72
N ALA A 119 6.28 -26.27 -16.57
CA ALA A 119 6.00 -24.86 -16.77
C ALA A 119 6.57 -24.43 -18.12
N ASP A 120 5.72 -23.92 -19.02
CA ASP A 120 6.17 -23.28 -20.25
C ASP A 120 5.84 -21.77 -20.25
N LEU A 121 6.00 -21.09 -21.38
CA LEU A 121 5.81 -19.63 -21.49
C LEU A 121 4.33 -19.23 -21.35
N PHE A 122 3.39 -20.15 -21.56
CA PHE A 122 1.97 -19.82 -21.69
C PHE A 122 1.07 -20.57 -20.70
N GLU A 123 1.51 -21.74 -20.22
CA GLU A 123 0.72 -22.60 -19.35
C GLU A 123 1.59 -23.40 -18.37
N ILE A 124 0.96 -23.85 -17.29
CA ILE A 124 1.58 -24.81 -16.36
C ILE A 124 0.74 -26.07 -16.35
N ARG A 125 1.37 -27.23 -16.55
CA ARG A 125 0.72 -28.51 -16.66
C ARG A 125 1.15 -29.43 -15.53
N PHE A 126 0.16 -30.00 -14.85
CA PHE A 126 0.31 -31.07 -13.86
C PHE A 126 -0.20 -32.37 -14.50
N THR A 127 0.68 -33.35 -14.66
CA THR A 127 0.35 -34.65 -15.25
C THR A 127 0.47 -35.75 -14.19
N PHE A 128 -0.53 -36.60 -14.11
CA PHE A 128 -0.59 -37.72 -13.17
C PHE A 128 -0.49 -39.05 -13.95
N ASP A 129 0.10 -40.09 -13.34
CA ASP A 129 0.24 -41.41 -13.98
C ASP A 129 -1.10 -42.11 -14.25
N SER A 130 -2.14 -41.68 -13.53
CA SER A 130 -3.52 -42.19 -13.66
C SER A 130 -4.50 -41.17 -13.11
N GLU A 131 -5.80 -41.42 -13.25
CA GLU A 131 -6.84 -40.60 -12.64
C GLU A 131 -6.58 -40.43 -11.13
N THR A 132 -6.18 -39.22 -10.73
CA THR A 132 -5.75 -38.88 -9.36
C THR A 132 -6.77 -37.95 -8.69
N VAL A 133 -6.91 -38.11 -7.39
CA VAL A 133 -7.68 -37.18 -6.56
C VAL A 133 -6.86 -35.92 -6.29
N VAL A 134 -7.41 -34.76 -6.64
CA VAL A 134 -6.82 -33.46 -6.36
C VAL A 134 -7.79 -32.67 -5.49
N ASP A 135 -7.35 -32.29 -4.29
CA ASP A 135 -8.09 -31.36 -3.45
C ASP A 135 -7.59 -29.94 -3.74
N ILE A 136 -8.47 -29.04 -4.08
CA ILE A 136 -8.17 -27.67 -4.43
C ILE A 136 -8.80 -26.75 -3.39
N GLY A 137 -7.96 -26.03 -2.67
CA GLY A 137 -8.37 -25.00 -1.71
C GLY A 137 -8.04 -23.62 -2.24
N PHE A 138 -8.97 -22.68 -2.10
CA PHE A 138 -8.74 -21.31 -2.56
C PHE A 138 -9.32 -20.28 -1.61
N ARG A 139 -8.73 -19.07 -1.62
CA ARG A 139 -9.14 -17.93 -0.80
C ARG A 139 -9.05 -16.62 -1.55
N SER A 140 -9.97 -15.71 -1.22
CA SER A 140 -9.91 -14.31 -1.63
C SER A 140 -8.69 -13.63 -0.98
N ARG A 141 -8.08 -12.69 -1.69
CA ARG A 141 -7.13 -11.75 -1.10
C ARG A 141 -7.82 -10.77 -0.18
N HIS A 142 -9.08 -10.44 -0.46
CA HIS A 142 -9.93 -9.58 0.36
C HIS A 142 -9.35 -8.16 0.48
N THR A 143 -9.02 -7.56 -0.65
CA THR A 143 -8.48 -6.20 -0.73
C THR A 143 -9.56 -5.13 -0.69
N ARG A 144 -10.84 -5.55 -0.74
CA ARG A 144 -12.04 -4.69 -0.70
C ARG A 144 -12.92 -5.03 0.51
N PRO A 145 -13.70 -4.07 1.05
CA PRO A 145 -14.64 -4.35 2.13
C PRO A 145 -15.68 -5.41 1.72
N ALA A 146 -15.84 -6.46 2.53
CA ALA A 146 -16.81 -7.53 2.25
C ALA A 146 -18.26 -7.16 2.61
N ALA A 147 -18.45 -6.14 3.43
CA ALA A 147 -19.75 -5.67 3.88
C ALA A 147 -19.66 -4.24 4.42
N THR A 148 -20.81 -3.60 4.57
CA THR A 148 -20.95 -2.29 5.21
C THR A 148 -21.65 -2.45 6.56
N VAL A 149 -21.05 -1.88 7.60
CA VAL A 149 -21.62 -1.78 8.96
C VAL A 149 -22.16 -0.37 9.15
N THR A 150 -23.43 -0.24 9.51
CA THR A 150 -24.01 1.05 9.86
C THR A 150 -23.85 1.31 11.35
N THR A 151 -23.40 2.52 11.73
CA THR A 151 -23.27 2.95 13.12
C THR A 151 -23.92 4.32 13.32
N THR A 152 -24.07 4.76 14.57
CA THR A 152 -24.57 6.11 14.87
C THR A 152 -23.42 7.04 15.27
N THR A 153 -23.74 8.29 15.58
CA THR A 153 -22.77 9.25 16.14
C THR A 153 -22.44 9.03 17.61
N ASP A 154 -23.05 8.03 18.27
CA ASP A 154 -22.73 7.67 19.65
C ASP A 154 -21.40 6.89 19.70
N PRO A 155 -20.39 7.31 20.47
CA PRO A 155 -19.13 6.60 20.57
C PRO A 155 -19.23 5.13 21.01
N VAL A 156 -20.26 4.75 21.77
CA VAL A 156 -20.46 3.34 22.17
C VAL A 156 -20.93 2.49 20.99
N ASP A 157 -21.78 3.05 20.13
CA ASP A 157 -22.18 2.39 18.89
C ASP A 157 -20.99 2.24 17.93
N MET A 158 -20.12 3.27 17.84
CA MET A 158 -18.88 3.22 17.07
C MET A 158 -17.90 2.16 17.60
N MET A 159 -17.82 1.95 18.92
CA MET A 159 -17.02 0.86 19.51
C MET A 159 -17.50 -0.51 19.01
N ALA A 160 -18.81 -0.70 18.90
CA ALA A 160 -19.37 -1.94 18.36
C ALA A 160 -18.99 -2.12 16.88
N ALA A 161 -19.03 -1.05 16.08
CA ALA A 161 -18.62 -1.08 14.68
C ALA A 161 -17.12 -1.40 14.52
N ILE A 162 -16.22 -0.74 15.27
CA ILE A 162 -14.77 -1.01 15.24
C ILE A 162 -14.46 -2.44 15.68
N SER A 163 -15.22 -3.00 16.63
CA SER A 163 -15.05 -4.39 17.06
C SER A 163 -15.28 -5.39 15.93
N THR A 164 -15.95 -5.01 14.84
CA THR A 164 -16.17 -5.87 13.67
C THR A 164 -14.95 -5.96 12.74
N PHE A 165 -13.98 -5.05 12.83
CA PHE A 165 -12.82 -5.01 11.92
C PHE A 165 -12.04 -6.31 11.91
N GLY A 166 -11.88 -6.96 13.06
CA GLY A 166 -11.22 -8.25 13.17
C GLY A 166 -11.86 -9.39 12.36
N SER A 167 -13.11 -9.23 11.87
CA SER A 167 -13.77 -10.21 10.99
C SER A 167 -13.01 -10.43 9.67
N ALA A 168 -12.22 -9.45 9.24
CA ALA A 168 -11.44 -9.51 8.02
C ALA A 168 -10.13 -10.32 8.16
N LEU A 169 -9.68 -10.62 9.38
CA LEU A 169 -8.49 -11.44 9.61
C LEU A 169 -8.70 -12.88 9.13
N LYS A 170 -7.81 -13.38 8.28
CA LYS A 170 -7.86 -14.75 7.75
C LYS A 170 -7.23 -15.77 8.70
N SER A 171 -6.45 -15.33 9.68
CA SER A 171 -5.79 -16.17 10.68
C SER A 171 -5.69 -15.47 12.03
N LYS A 172 -5.75 -16.29 13.11
CA LYS A 172 -5.42 -15.86 14.49
C LYS A 172 -3.99 -16.22 14.89
N SER A 173 -3.27 -16.91 14.01
CA SER A 173 -1.85 -17.27 14.18
C SER A 173 -0.94 -16.08 13.84
N PRO A 174 0.38 -16.16 14.12
CA PRO A 174 1.33 -15.12 13.76
C PRO A 174 1.36 -14.76 12.27
N GLU A 175 0.88 -15.64 11.40
CA GLU A 175 0.80 -15.39 9.96
C GLU A 175 -0.13 -14.22 9.60
N ARG A 176 -1.00 -13.73 10.51
CA ARG A 176 -1.73 -12.47 10.28
C ARG A 176 -0.80 -11.27 10.05
N SER A 177 0.49 -11.40 10.39
CA SER A 177 1.50 -10.40 10.04
C SER A 177 1.83 -10.36 8.54
N PHE A 178 1.50 -11.41 7.74
CA PHE A 178 1.50 -11.30 6.27
C PHE A 178 0.33 -10.46 5.78
N PRO A 179 0.55 -9.49 4.87
CA PRO A 179 -0.52 -8.63 4.39
C PRO A 179 -1.66 -9.42 3.74
N THR A 180 -1.36 -10.49 3.01
CA THR A 180 -2.36 -11.33 2.33
C THR A 180 -3.23 -12.18 3.29
N LEU A 181 -2.93 -12.20 4.58
CA LEU A 181 -3.72 -12.86 5.63
C LEU A 181 -4.46 -11.86 6.55
N ARG A 182 -4.39 -10.59 6.21
CA ARG A 182 -5.27 -9.52 6.67
C ARG A 182 -6.16 -9.12 5.50
N GLY A 183 -7.46 -9.08 5.69
CA GLY A 183 -8.38 -8.57 4.68
C GLY A 183 -8.82 -7.15 5.05
N HIS A 184 -9.37 -6.45 4.09
CA HIS A 184 -9.90 -5.10 4.31
C HIS A 184 -11.02 -5.13 5.35
N PRO A 185 -10.99 -4.30 6.39
CA PRO A 185 -12.09 -4.18 7.37
C PRO A 185 -13.43 -3.90 6.67
N PRO A 186 -14.57 -4.26 7.31
CA PRO A 186 -15.87 -3.83 6.82
C PRO A 186 -15.94 -2.31 6.68
N GLN A 187 -16.58 -1.82 5.64
CA GLN A 187 -16.89 -0.41 5.46
C GLN A 187 -17.80 0.08 6.59
N ILE A 188 -17.69 1.33 6.99
CA ILE A 188 -18.59 1.94 7.95
C ILE A 188 -19.36 3.08 7.29
N GLU A 189 -20.66 3.15 7.57
CA GLU A 189 -21.54 4.26 7.22
C GLU A 189 -22.27 4.78 8.46
N LEU A 190 -22.45 6.10 8.52
CA LEU A 190 -23.27 6.73 9.57
C LEU A 190 -24.76 6.61 9.25
N GLY A 191 -25.52 6.17 10.22
CA GLY A 191 -26.97 6.04 10.11
C GLY A 191 -27.70 6.36 11.42
N SER A 192 -28.98 5.99 11.46
CA SER A 192 -29.85 6.23 12.63
C SER A 192 -29.85 5.09 13.66
N SER A 193 -29.31 3.93 13.32
CA SER A 193 -29.24 2.74 14.16
C SER A 193 -28.02 1.90 13.80
N VAL A 194 -27.54 1.10 14.75
CA VAL A 194 -26.47 0.12 14.49
C VAL A 194 -27.03 -1.05 13.69
N GLU A 195 -26.42 -1.35 12.55
CA GLU A 195 -26.75 -2.51 11.72
C GLU A 195 -25.45 -3.24 11.33
N ILE A 196 -25.28 -4.45 11.85
CA ILE A 196 -24.14 -5.33 11.55
C ILE A 196 -24.69 -6.47 10.70
N PRO A 197 -24.23 -6.64 9.45
CA PRO A 197 -24.68 -7.71 8.57
C PRO A 197 -24.37 -9.10 9.13
N ASP A 198 -25.24 -10.07 8.83
CA ASP A 198 -24.99 -11.48 9.13
C ASP A 198 -23.70 -11.96 8.45
N GLY A 199 -22.84 -12.64 9.20
CA GLY A 199 -21.54 -13.15 8.71
C GLY A 199 -20.34 -12.22 8.97
N ILE A 200 -20.56 -11.03 9.53
CA ILE A 200 -19.50 -10.18 10.07
C ILE A 200 -19.32 -10.55 11.55
N ASP A 201 -18.77 -11.74 11.77
CA ASP A 201 -18.49 -12.24 13.11
C ASP A 201 -17.10 -11.80 13.56
N SER A 202 -17.00 -10.95 14.57
CA SER A 202 -15.71 -10.64 15.19
C SER A 202 -15.05 -11.92 15.71
N PRO A 203 -13.77 -12.17 15.38
CA PRO A 203 -13.09 -13.35 15.89
C PRO A 203 -13.05 -13.30 17.43
N ASN A 204 -13.53 -14.35 18.08
CA ASN A 204 -13.38 -14.48 19.52
C ASN A 204 -11.90 -14.78 19.84
N THR A 205 -11.11 -13.74 20.13
CA THR A 205 -9.71 -13.83 20.52
C THR A 205 -9.53 -13.84 22.04
N GLY A 206 -10.58 -13.53 22.79
CA GLY A 206 -10.52 -13.34 24.25
C GLY A 206 -9.80 -12.07 24.67
N ILE A 207 -9.60 -11.12 23.76
CA ILE A 207 -8.94 -9.83 24.00
C ILE A 207 -9.98 -8.72 23.94
N GLN A 208 -9.92 -7.80 24.90
CA GLN A 208 -10.73 -6.57 24.94
C GLN A 208 -9.83 -5.35 25.08
N ILE A 209 -10.21 -4.27 24.43
CA ILE A 209 -9.65 -2.93 24.63
C ILE A 209 -10.70 -2.09 25.36
N GLU A 210 -10.46 -1.86 26.65
CA GLU A 210 -11.27 -0.92 27.41
C GLU A 210 -10.76 0.51 27.13
N THR A 211 -11.65 1.45 26.79
CA THR A 211 -11.27 2.85 26.55
C THR A 211 -12.45 3.79 26.87
N PRO A 212 -12.21 5.06 27.26
CA PRO A 212 -13.29 6.04 27.38
C PRO A 212 -14.08 6.17 26.08
N PRO A 213 -15.43 6.28 26.14
CA PRO A 213 -16.27 6.41 24.95
C PRO A 213 -16.24 7.85 24.42
N ILE A 214 -15.08 8.28 23.93
CA ILE A 214 -14.81 9.56 23.27
C ILE A 214 -13.95 9.29 22.04
N LEU A 215 -14.11 10.10 21.00
CA LEU A 215 -13.48 9.86 19.69
C LEU A 215 -11.95 9.92 19.75
N GLU A 216 -11.40 10.82 20.57
CA GLU A 216 -9.95 10.97 20.80
C GLU A 216 -9.31 9.71 21.43
N SER A 217 -10.09 8.89 22.08
CA SER A 217 -9.60 7.63 22.66
C SER A 217 -9.96 6.41 21.79
N LEU A 218 -10.97 6.54 20.94
CA LEU A 218 -11.50 5.47 20.14
C LEU A 218 -10.70 5.27 18.85
N TYR A 219 -10.44 6.34 18.10
CA TYR A 219 -9.77 6.24 16.80
C TYR A 219 -8.34 5.70 16.89
N PRO A 220 -7.48 6.14 17.83
CA PRO A 220 -6.13 5.60 17.92
C PRO A 220 -6.05 4.10 18.21
N VAL A 221 -7.04 3.50 18.85
CA VAL A 221 -7.03 2.06 19.18
C VAL A 221 -7.58 1.19 18.04
N ALA A 222 -8.20 1.76 17.01
CA ALA A 222 -8.85 0.99 15.96
C ALA A 222 -7.89 0.06 15.17
N PRO A 223 -6.68 0.48 14.76
CA PRO A 223 -5.72 -0.43 14.11
C PRO A 223 -5.27 -1.57 15.03
N LEU A 224 -5.09 -1.30 16.33
CA LEU A 224 -4.73 -2.30 17.31
C LEU A 224 -5.89 -3.29 17.57
N ALA A 225 -7.13 -2.79 17.61
CA ALA A 225 -8.33 -3.63 17.75
C ALA A 225 -8.48 -4.57 16.54
N TYR A 226 -8.30 -4.04 15.33
CA TYR A 226 -8.29 -4.84 14.11
C TYR A 226 -7.22 -5.92 14.16
N TYR A 227 -5.95 -5.55 14.39
CA TYR A 227 -4.82 -6.48 14.37
C TYR A 227 -4.93 -7.60 15.40
N LEU A 228 -5.51 -7.30 16.58
CA LEU A 228 -5.74 -8.27 17.64
C LEU A 228 -7.07 -9.03 17.49
N GLY A 229 -7.97 -8.61 16.61
CA GLY A 229 -9.35 -9.07 16.59
C GLY A 229 -10.01 -8.83 17.95
N ALA A 230 -9.73 -7.69 18.57
CA ALA A 230 -10.18 -7.35 19.91
C ALA A 230 -11.55 -6.69 19.91
N GLU A 231 -12.34 -6.94 20.94
CA GLU A 231 -13.57 -6.21 21.23
C GLU A 231 -13.24 -4.87 21.90
N VAL A 232 -13.78 -3.76 21.39
CA VAL A 232 -13.63 -2.43 22.00
C VAL A 232 -14.82 -2.15 22.90
N VAL A 233 -14.57 -1.90 24.19
CA VAL A 233 -15.61 -1.74 25.19
C VAL A 233 -15.43 -0.46 26.02
N PRO A 234 -16.52 0.15 26.52
CA PRO A 234 -16.43 1.33 27.36
C PRO A 234 -15.69 1.06 28.67
N GLY A 235 -14.73 1.92 29.01
CA GLY A 235 -13.97 1.88 30.25
C GLY A 235 -13.55 3.26 30.73
N ASN A 236 -13.03 3.37 31.93
CA ASN A 236 -12.59 4.65 32.50
C ASN A 236 -11.11 4.96 32.16
N SER A 237 -10.33 3.96 31.79
CA SER A 237 -8.90 4.09 31.52
C SER A 237 -8.51 3.15 30.40
N PRO A 238 -7.76 3.62 29.39
CA PRO A 238 -7.37 2.79 28.26
C PRO A 238 -6.47 1.63 28.71
N LYS A 239 -6.88 0.38 28.42
CA LYS A 239 -6.10 -0.82 28.68
C LYS A 239 -6.51 -1.99 27.79
N LEU A 240 -5.56 -2.91 27.56
CA LEU A 240 -5.80 -4.24 27.03
C LEU A 240 -6.13 -5.20 28.19
N THR A 241 -7.11 -6.06 27.98
CA THR A 241 -7.44 -7.13 28.92
C THR A 241 -7.63 -8.45 28.17
N THR A 242 -7.31 -9.56 28.81
CA THR A 242 -7.54 -10.90 28.24
C THR A 242 -8.47 -11.73 29.13
N ALA A 243 -9.09 -12.75 28.56
CA ALA A 243 -9.94 -13.68 29.29
C ALA A 243 -9.19 -14.43 30.41
N SER A 244 -7.85 -14.53 30.35
CA SER A 244 -6.99 -15.09 31.42
C SER A 244 -6.79 -14.13 32.61
N GLY A 245 -7.19 -12.87 32.48
CA GLY A 245 -7.06 -11.84 33.49
C GLY A 245 -5.77 -11.01 33.39
N PHE A 246 -5.02 -11.13 32.31
CA PHE A 246 -3.90 -10.23 32.03
C PHE A 246 -4.42 -8.82 31.72
N GLU A 247 -3.74 -7.79 32.26
CA GLU A 247 -4.05 -6.38 32.02
C GLU A 247 -2.79 -5.60 31.63
N TYR A 248 -2.90 -4.77 30.57
CA TYR A 248 -1.84 -3.90 30.14
C TYR A 248 -2.37 -2.48 29.88
N GLY A 249 -1.93 -1.52 30.70
CA GLY A 249 -2.37 -0.13 30.57
C GLY A 249 -1.83 0.54 29.31
N LEU A 250 -2.69 1.19 28.56
CA LEU A 250 -2.33 1.96 27.35
C LEU A 250 -2.05 3.44 27.65
N GLN A 251 -2.41 3.95 28.84
CA GLN A 251 -2.05 5.29 29.30
C GLN A 251 -0.76 5.23 30.12
N ARG A 252 0.40 5.47 29.50
CA ARG A 252 1.71 5.43 30.14
C ARG A 252 2.41 6.81 30.13
N SER A 253 3.61 6.90 30.70
CA SER A 253 4.39 8.14 30.81
C SER A 253 4.67 8.86 29.48
N ARG A 254 4.69 8.13 28.38
CA ARG A 254 4.88 8.64 27.01
C ARG A 254 3.61 9.19 26.35
N GLY A 255 2.46 9.05 27.00
CA GLY A 255 1.16 9.38 26.45
C GLY A 255 0.41 8.16 25.91
N PHE A 256 -0.89 8.38 25.63
CA PHE A 256 -1.80 7.33 25.18
C PHE A 256 -1.47 6.84 23.75
N GLU A 257 -1.50 7.74 22.78
CA GLU A 257 -1.31 7.41 21.35
C GLU A 257 0.04 6.76 21.08
N GLN A 258 1.13 7.29 21.63
CA GLN A 258 2.45 6.67 21.51
C GLN A 258 2.54 5.29 22.17
N THR A 259 1.74 5.03 23.22
CA THR A 259 1.70 3.70 23.82
C THR A 259 0.95 2.71 22.93
N VAL A 260 -0.17 3.14 22.34
CA VAL A 260 -0.93 2.32 21.38
C VAL A 260 -0.07 2.02 20.15
N GLU A 261 0.57 3.02 19.55
CA GLU A 261 1.49 2.88 18.43
C GLU A 261 2.58 1.84 18.71
N ARG A 262 3.32 1.99 19.83
CA ARG A 262 4.39 1.05 20.19
C ARG A 262 3.85 -0.36 20.45
N THR A 263 2.70 -0.46 21.06
CA THR A 263 2.06 -1.76 21.30
C THR A 263 1.75 -2.46 19.98
N LEU A 264 1.14 -1.75 19.03
CA LEU A 264 0.85 -2.30 17.69
C LEU A 264 2.14 -2.74 16.98
N LYS A 265 3.12 -1.86 16.89
CA LYS A 265 4.42 -2.10 16.23
C LYS A 265 5.17 -3.28 16.84
N GLN A 266 5.21 -3.38 18.17
CA GLN A 266 5.88 -4.47 18.88
C GLN A 266 5.21 -5.82 18.65
N LEU A 267 3.89 -5.87 18.76
CA LEU A 267 3.11 -7.11 18.54
C LEU A 267 3.25 -7.58 17.09
N PHE A 268 3.19 -6.65 16.16
CA PHE A 268 3.38 -6.91 14.74
C PHE A 268 4.76 -7.50 14.44
N LEU A 269 5.84 -6.87 14.89
CA LEU A 269 7.20 -7.37 14.70
C LEU A 269 7.36 -8.77 15.30
N LEU A 270 6.94 -8.99 16.55
CA LEU A 270 7.07 -10.27 17.20
C LEU A 270 6.25 -11.38 16.54
N ASP A 271 5.09 -11.05 15.93
CA ASP A 271 4.39 -11.99 15.06
C ASP A 271 5.18 -12.27 13.76
N CYS A 272 5.83 -11.26 13.14
CA CYS A 272 6.70 -11.50 11.99
C CYS A 272 7.85 -12.45 12.31
N LEU A 273 8.42 -12.36 13.51
CA LEU A 273 9.48 -13.28 13.95
C LEU A 273 8.92 -14.68 14.28
N THR A 274 7.77 -14.75 14.95
CA THR A 274 7.18 -16.03 15.38
C THR A 274 6.62 -16.82 14.20
N ARG A 275 6.10 -16.17 13.15
CA ARG A 275 5.54 -16.85 11.98
C ARG A 275 6.56 -17.68 11.20
N THR A 276 7.88 -17.46 11.41
CA THR A 276 8.94 -18.29 10.80
C THR A 276 8.94 -19.73 11.30
N GLU A 277 8.27 -20.03 12.42
CA GLU A 277 8.03 -21.39 12.91
C GLU A 277 6.79 -22.05 12.27
N GLY A 278 6.05 -21.31 11.43
CA GLY A 278 4.80 -21.74 10.84
C GLY A 278 4.91 -22.19 9.40
N PHE A 279 3.87 -21.86 8.61
CA PHE A 279 3.71 -22.32 7.21
C PHE A 279 4.85 -21.90 6.29
N TYR A 280 5.53 -20.79 6.58
CA TYR A 280 6.59 -20.22 5.75
C TYR A 280 7.86 -20.14 6.59
N ASN A 281 8.51 -21.30 6.78
CA ASN A 281 9.82 -21.38 7.43
C ASN A 281 10.88 -20.80 6.48
N MET A 282 11.23 -19.53 6.73
CA MET A 282 12.19 -18.79 5.92
C MET A 282 13.28 -18.19 6.82
N PRO A 283 14.53 -18.13 6.36
CA PRO A 283 15.63 -17.50 7.10
C PRO A 283 15.44 -15.96 7.11
N LEU A 284 14.63 -15.47 8.03
CA LEU A 284 14.38 -14.05 8.24
C LEU A 284 15.53 -13.42 9.02
N HIS A 285 16.13 -12.37 8.48
CA HIS A 285 17.29 -11.68 9.05
C HIS A 285 17.00 -11.16 10.47
N GLU A 286 15.91 -10.45 10.66
CA GLU A 286 15.54 -9.87 11.95
C GLU A 286 15.32 -10.96 13.00
N ARG A 287 14.78 -12.12 12.60
CA ARG A 287 14.64 -13.28 13.48
C ARG A 287 16.00 -13.82 13.93
N ARG A 288 16.93 -13.99 13.00
CA ARG A 288 18.27 -14.50 13.30
C ARG A 288 19.03 -13.57 14.26
N VAL A 289 18.95 -12.25 14.02
CA VAL A 289 19.65 -11.28 14.87
C VAL A 289 19.02 -11.19 16.27
N LEU A 290 17.71 -11.11 16.34
CA LEU A 290 16.99 -10.99 17.62
C LEU A 290 16.99 -12.28 18.44
N ASP A 291 17.17 -13.44 17.82
CA ASP A 291 17.30 -14.72 18.53
C ASP A 291 18.54 -14.78 19.45
N GLU A 292 19.58 -14.00 19.15
CA GLU A 292 20.77 -13.88 19.98
C GLU A 292 20.51 -13.06 21.28
N THR A 293 19.51 -12.19 21.28
CA THR A 293 19.20 -11.27 22.36
C THR A 293 17.91 -11.61 23.11
N LEU A 294 16.89 -12.09 22.41
CA LEU A 294 15.60 -12.46 22.97
C LEU A 294 15.59 -13.95 23.33
N SER A 295 15.51 -14.26 24.61
CA SER A 295 15.38 -15.64 25.10
C SER A 295 13.93 -16.13 25.04
N LEU A 296 13.33 -16.15 23.83
CA LEU A 296 11.94 -16.57 23.61
C LEU A 296 11.89 -18.00 23.03
N ASP A 297 10.91 -18.77 23.50
CA ASP A 297 10.59 -20.09 22.91
C ASP A 297 9.58 -19.88 21.76
N TRP A 298 10.10 -19.61 20.56
CA TRP A 298 9.30 -19.27 19.39
C TRP A 298 8.36 -20.38 18.94
N VAL A 299 8.79 -21.65 19.04
CA VAL A 299 7.96 -22.81 18.72
C VAL A 299 6.74 -22.85 19.65
N SER A 300 6.98 -22.70 20.96
CA SER A 300 5.88 -22.64 21.93
C SER A 300 4.99 -21.42 21.71
N LEU A 301 5.55 -20.28 21.35
CA LEU A 301 4.78 -19.06 21.06
C LEU A 301 3.92 -19.21 19.80
N TYR A 302 4.40 -19.89 18.78
CA TYR A 302 3.62 -20.14 17.57
C TYR A 302 2.34 -20.94 17.85
N ASP A 303 2.41 -21.94 18.72
CA ASP A 303 1.30 -22.81 19.09
C ASP A 303 0.29 -22.16 20.06
N GLN A 304 0.65 -21.03 20.70
CA GLN A 304 -0.20 -20.35 21.67
C GLN A 304 -1.34 -19.58 21.00
N SER A 305 -2.40 -19.34 21.77
CA SER A 305 -3.46 -18.39 21.34
C SER A 305 -2.91 -16.95 21.27
N ILE A 306 -3.58 -16.10 20.50
CA ILE A 306 -3.22 -14.67 20.43
C ILE A 306 -3.24 -13.99 21.80
N ALA A 307 -4.17 -14.35 22.70
CA ALA A 307 -4.27 -13.79 24.03
C ALA A 307 -3.10 -14.25 24.95
N ASP A 308 -2.66 -15.49 24.82
CA ASP A 308 -1.54 -16.01 25.62
C ASP A 308 -0.20 -15.42 25.16
N ARG A 309 0.01 -15.28 23.84
CA ARG A 309 1.21 -14.61 23.27
C ARG A 309 1.32 -13.17 23.71
N LEU A 310 0.20 -12.47 23.81
CA LEU A 310 0.14 -11.03 24.13
C LEU A 310 0.92 -10.69 25.41
N GLU A 311 0.80 -11.51 26.46
CA GLU A 311 1.51 -11.31 27.73
C GLU A 311 3.03 -11.39 27.50
N THR A 312 3.51 -12.48 26.90
CA THR A 312 4.93 -12.69 26.62
C THR A 312 5.50 -11.59 25.72
N TYR A 313 4.77 -11.19 24.68
CA TYR A 313 5.22 -10.15 23.76
C TYR A 313 5.35 -8.78 24.43
N LEU A 314 4.44 -8.44 25.33
CA LEU A 314 4.45 -7.16 26.04
C LEU A 314 5.43 -7.12 27.24
N GLU A 315 5.99 -8.27 27.65
CA GLU A 315 7.12 -8.36 28.59
C GLU A 315 8.46 -8.03 27.91
N VAL A 316 8.59 -8.19 26.59
CA VAL A 316 9.80 -7.83 25.85
C VAL A 316 10.03 -6.31 25.94
N PRO A 317 11.21 -5.84 26.36
CA PRO A 317 11.50 -4.42 26.39
C PRO A 317 11.49 -3.83 24.98
N TRP A 318 10.81 -2.71 24.80
CA TRP A 318 10.77 -2.00 23.51
C TRP A 318 12.18 -1.68 22.98
N SER A 319 13.13 -1.32 23.86
CA SER A 319 14.52 -1.02 23.49
C SER A 319 15.25 -2.15 22.78
N ASP A 320 14.80 -3.38 22.98
CA ASP A 320 15.47 -4.56 22.45
C ASP A 320 14.99 -4.89 21.03
N VAL A 321 13.86 -4.31 20.62
CA VAL A 321 13.21 -4.60 19.33
C VAL A 321 13.00 -3.36 18.46
N ALA A 322 13.14 -2.17 19.00
CA ALA A 322 12.79 -0.90 18.32
C ALA A 322 13.50 -0.72 16.98
N ASP A 323 14.78 -1.08 16.90
CA ASP A 323 15.61 -0.89 15.70
C ASP A 323 15.29 -1.90 14.58
N PHE A 324 14.47 -2.92 14.87
CA PHE A 324 14.06 -3.97 13.93
C PHE A 324 12.59 -3.80 13.46
N VAL A 325 11.89 -2.82 14.03
CA VAL A 325 10.54 -2.51 13.57
C VAL A 325 10.62 -1.93 12.15
N PRO A 326 9.93 -2.52 11.18
CA PRO A 326 9.92 -1.98 9.82
C PRO A 326 9.39 -0.54 9.81
N ASN A 327 9.81 0.28 8.86
CA ASN A 327 9.27 1.62 8.71
C ASN A 327 7.77 1.51 8.42
N TRP A 328 6.98 2.17 9.25
CA TRP A 328 5.54 2.12 9.13
C TRP A 328 5.07 2.86 7.87
N ARG A 329 4.10 2.30 7.14
CA ARG A 329 3.64 2.93 5.90
C ARG A 329 3.01 4.29 6.16
N LEU A 330 2.03 4.37 7.09
CA LEU A 330 1.16 5.53 7.24
C LEU A 330 0.99 5.95 8.71
N THR A 331 1.13 7.24 8.96
CA THR A 331 0.56 7.92 10.14
C THR A 331 -0.62 8.78 9.67
N ALA A 332 -1.83 8.43 10.08
CA ALA A 332 -3.04 9.18 9.81
C ALA A 332 -3.34 10.14 10.98
N ASN A 333 -3.17 11.44 10.76
CA ASN A 333 -3.67 12.46 11.66
C ASN A 333 -5.15 12.67 11.36
N VAL A 334 -6.01 12.63 12.36
CA VAL A 334 -7.45 12.70 12.14
C VAL A 334 -8.09 13.75 13.04
N GLU A 335 -9.02 14.51 12.48
CA GLU A 335 -9.90 15.33 13.28
C GLU A 335 -10.93 14.42 13.96
N PRO A 336 -11.09 14.47 15.32
CA PRO A 336 -11.98 13.57 16.02
C PRO A 336 -13.45 14.00 15.87
N THR A 337 -13.96 13.93 14.65
CA THR A 337 -15.38 14.14 14.31
C THR A 337 -16.09 12.81 14.10
N SER A 338 -17.41 12.80 14.17
CA SER A 338 -18.17 11.57 13.94
C SER A 338 -18.04 11.07 12.48
N GLY A 339 -17.86 11.98 11.51
CA GLY A 339 -17.66 11.61 10.10
C GLY A 339 -16.37 10.84 9.82
N THR A 340 -15.32 11.07 10.60
CA THR A 340 -14.04 10.38 10.47
C THR A 340 -14.16 8.86 10.60
N ILE A 341 -15.22 8.34 11.24
CA ILE A 341 -15.44 6.89 11.37
C ILE A 341 -15.60 6.18 10.02
N GLU A 342 -16.12 6.86 8.98
CA GLU A 342 -16.34 6.29 7.66
C GLU A 342 -15.03 6.09 6.90
N GLN A 343 -13.99 6.87 7.22
CA GLN A 343 -12.66 6.75 6.63
C GLN A 343 -11.75 5.76 7.39
N LEU A 344 -12.12 5.44 8.63
CA LEU A 344 -11.30 4.62 9.50
C LEU A 344 -10.99 3.21 8.95
N PRO A 345 -11.91 2.48 8.28
CA PRO A 345 -11.59 1.18 7.70
C PRO A 345 -10.42 1.20 6.71
N PHE A 346 -10.30 2.25 5.91
CA PHE A 346 -9.26 2.39 4.89
C PHE A 346 -7.87 2.60 5.49
N VAL A 347 -7.75 3.46 6.51
CA VAL A 347 -6.46 3.65 7.19
C VAL A 347 -6.11 2.48 8.11
N VAL A 348 -7.10 1.75 8.61
CA VAL A 348 -6.91 0.55 9.42
C VAL A 348 -6.44 -0.64 8.59
N ASP A 349 -6.85 -0.76 7.33
CA ASP A 349 -6.37 -1.76 6.39
C ASP A 349 -4.84 -1.71 6.26
N ASP A 350 -4.29 -0.51 6.19
CA ASP A 350 -2.85 -0.25 6.18
C ASP A 350 -2.16 -0.41 7.55
N LEU A 351 -2.90 -0.78 8.60
CA LEU A 351 -2.42 -0.75 9.99
C LEU A 351 -1.87 0.64 10.40
N ALA A 352 -2.41 1.72 9.88
CA ALA A 352 -1.90 3.07 10.13
C ALA A 352 -1.76 3.37 11.63
N VAL A 353 -0.75 4.17 11.96
CA VAL A 353 -0.73 4.86 13.27
C VAL A 353 -1.75 5.98 13.21
N VAL A 354 -2.79 5.93 14.04
CA VAL A 354 -3.82 6.97 14.09
C VAL A 354 -3.53 7.92 15.25
N ARG A 355 -3.47 9.22 14.95
CA ARG A 355 -3.30 10.32 15.91
C ARG A 355 -4.46 11.28 15.80
N THR A 356 -5.02 11.72 16.91
CA THR A 356 -6.13 12.67 16.94
C THR A 356 -5.65 14.10 17.12
N VAL A 357 -6.13 15.01 16.29
CA VAL A 357 -5.76 16.41 16.30
C VAL A 357 -6.99 17.26 16.62
N THR A 358 -7.09 17.73 17.87
CA THR A 358 -8.24 18.54 18.33
C THR A 358 -8.06 20.04 18.16
N ASN A 359 -6.81 20.51 18.09
CA ASN A 359 -6.47 21.91 17.90
C ASN A 359 -5.27 21.99 16.93
N PRO A 360 -5.51 21.90 15.63
CA PRO A 360 -4.44 21.95 14.65
C PRO A 360 -3.65 23.25 14.76
N VAL A 361 -2.34 23.14 14.64
CA VAL A 361 -1.47 24.31 14.63
C VAL A 361 -1.62 24.99 13.29
N GLN A 362 -2.18 26.20 13.28
CA GLN A 362 -2.30 27.00 12.08
C GLN A 362 -0.95 27.66 11.77
N THR A 363 -0.54 27.62 10.52
CA THR A 363 0.71 28.20 10.04
C THR A 363 0.46 29.04 8.78
N ASP A 364 1.46 29.86 8.43
CA ASP A 364 1.43 30.66 7.19
C ASP A 364 2.23 29.91 6.11
N PRO A 365 1.68 29.68 4.93
CA PRO A 365 2.36 28.99 3.82
C PRO A 365 3.68 29.64 3.41
N ASP A 366 3.85 30.96 3.62
CA ASP A 366 5.08 31.69 3.31
C ASP A 366 6.28 31.30 4.19
N ILE A 367 6.08 30.56 5.31
CA ILE A 367 7.12 30.18 6.26
C ILE A 367 7.72 28.80 5.94
N THR A 368 7.11 28.01 5.07
CA THR A 368 7.40 26.60 4.86
C THR A 368 8.51 26.26 3.85
N GLY A 369 9.36 27.20 3.51
CA GLY A 369 10.64 26.87 2.87
C GLY A 369 11.42 25.90 3.77
N GLY A 370 11.38 24.64 3.41
CA GLY A 370 11.85 23.40 4.06
C GLY A 370 12.64 23.52 5.37
N ALA A 371 12.37 22.64 6.31
CA ALA A 371 13.07 22.55 7.60
C ALA A 371 14.60 22.38 7.47
N THR A 372 15.12 22.09 6.26
CA THR A 372 16.53 21.93 5.90
C THR A 372 17.15 23.14 5.19
N ALA A 373 16.35 24.15 4.77
CA ALA A 373 16.89 25.32 4.06
C ALA A 373 17.67 26.23 5.01
N ASP A 374 18.94 26.54 4.65
CA ASP A 374 19.81 27.51 5.36
C ASP A 374 19.15 28.90 5.40
N ALA A 375 19.43 29.69 6.45
CA ALA A 375 18.88 31.03 6.67
C ALA A 375 19.08 31.99 5.47
N SER A 376 20.11 31.75 4.63
CA SER A 376 20.37 32.45 3.37
C SER A 376 19.38 32.12 2.27
N GLN A 377 18.88 30.87 2.20
CA GLN A 377 17.90 30.39 1.22
C GLN A 377 16.50 30.93 1.57
N ARG A 378 16.15 30.95 2.88
CA ARG A 378 14.91 31.55 3.37
C ARG A 378 14.81 33.04 3.01
N ALA A 379 15.93 33.79 3.07
CA ALA A 379 15.95 35.19 2.71
C ALA A 379 15.77 35.47 1.20
N VAL A 380 16.08 34.50 0.34
CA VAL A 380 15.86 34.61 -1.11
C VAL A 380 14.37 34.30 -1.44
N LEU A 381 13.78 33.29 -0.81
CA LEU A 381 12.35 32.94 -0.96
C LEU A 381 11.45 34.10 -0.49
N THR A 382 11.71 34.68 0.69
CA THR A 382 10.94 35.81 1.20
C THR A 382 11.05 37.05 0.31
N ARG A 383 12.15 37.24 -0.45
CA ARG A 383 12.32 38.34 -1.39
C ARG A 383 11.62 38.12 -2.73
N SER A 384 11.45 36.87 -3.18
CA SER A 384 10.72 36.56 -4.42
C SER A 384 9.21 36.72 -4.22
N VAL A 385 8.68 36.25 -3.11
CA VAL A 385 7.27 36.39 -2.73
C VAL A 385 6.89 37.86 -2.52
N SER A 386 7.73 38.65 -1.83
CA SER A 386 7.46 40.09 -1.64
C SER A 386 7.50 40.94 -2.92
N ARG A 387 7.98 40.38 -4.05
CA ARG A 387 7.97 41.09 -5.34
C ARG A 387 6.73 40.75 -6.18
N SER A 388 6.14 39.57 -5.99
CA SER A 388 4.87 39.22 -6.65
C SER A 388 3.66 39.93 -6.02
N SER A 389 3.68 40.17 -4.70
CA SER A 389 2.60 40.85 -3.99
C SER A 389 2.51 42.39 -4.22
N GLU A 390 3.52 43.01 -4.84
CA GLU A 390 3.49 44.46 -5.14
C GLU A 390 2.78 44.83 -6.46
N SER A 391 2.27 43.86 -7.24
CA SER A 391 1.62 44.13 -8.52
C SER A 391 0.10 43.88 -8.56
N GLU A 392 -0.52 43.43 -7.49
CA GLU A 392 -1.96 43.25 -7.44
C GLU A 392 -2.70 44.58 -7.18
N GLN A 393 -3.29 45.14 -8.23
CA GLN A 393 -4.38 46.09 -8.11
C GLN A 393 -5.61 45.33 -7.59
N THR A 394 -6.02 45.62 -6.36
CA THR A 394 -7.25 45.10 -5.75
C THR A 394 -8.46 45.41 -6.63
N ASP A 395 -9.03 44.39 -7.22
CA ASP A 395 -10.34 44.42 -7.86
C ASP A 395 -11.41 44.36 -6.76
N PRO A 396 -12.31 45.35 -6.65
CA PRO A 396 -13.29 45.43 -5.57
C PRO A 396 -14.45 44.43 -5.67
N ASP A 397 -14.52 43.59 -6.72
CA ASP A 397 -15.55 42.55 -6.92
C ASP A 397 -15.05 41.11 -6.64
N ARG A 398 -13.83 40.93 -6.13
CA ARG A 398 -13.34 39.63 -5.71
C ARG A 398 -14.03 39.22 -4.40
N ALA A 399 -14.66 38.05 -4.38
CA ALA A 399 -15.14 37.45 -3.15
C ALA A 399 -13.97 37.39 -2.13
N ASP A 400 -14.25 37.73 -0.87
CA ASP A 400 -13.25 37.64 0.20
C ASP A 400 -12.55 36.25 0.10
N PRO A 401 -11.20 36.21 0.12
CA PRO A 401 -10.51 34.93 0.14
C PRO A 401 -11.05 34.14 1.35
N VAL A 402 -11.51 32.92 1.09
CA VAL A 402 -11.81 31.95 2.14
C VAL A 402 -10.55 31.89 2.98
N ASP A 403 -10.69 32.09 4.30
CA ASP A 403 -9.57 32.10 5.24
C ASP A 403 -9.00 30.68 5.27
N GLU A 404 -8.13 30.33 4.31
CA GLU A 404 -7.54 29.00 4.14
C GLU A 404 -6.67 28.70 5.34
N GLN A 405 -7.03 27.69 6.11
CA GLN A 405 -6.28 27.28 7.29
C GLN A 405 -5.23 26.23 6.90
N TYR A 406 -3.97 26.60 6.91
CA TYR A 406 -2.84 25.69 6.73
C TYR A 406 -2.48 25.05 8.06
N ILE A 407 -2.27 23.72 8.04
CA ILE A 407 -2.08 22.90 9.24
C ILE A 407 -0.74 22.20 9.16
N GLU A 408 0.06 22.36 10.20
CA GLU A 408 1.34 21.66 10.37
C GLU A 408 1.21 20.57 11.44
N PHE A 409 1.87 19.43 11.23
CA PHE A 409 1.86 18.28 12.12
C PHE A 409 3.25 18.02 12.69
N GLU A 410 3.29 17.39 13.87
CA GLU A 410 4.54 16.84 14.38
C GLU A 410 5.05 15.75 13.42
N PRO A 411 6.36 15.72 13.09
CA PRO A 411 6.92 14.68 12.24
C PRO A 411 6.63 13.28 12.77
N SER A 412 6.47 12.32 11.87
CA SER A 412 6.35 10.91 12.21
C SER A 412 7.45 10.09 11.54
N ASP A 413 7.74 8.90 12.10
CA ASP A 413 8.71 7.96 11.53
C ASP A 413 8.10 7.11 10.40
N SER A 414 6.83 7.36 10.01
CA SER A 414 6.16 6.67 8.93
C SER A 414 6.61 7.23 7.57
N ILE A 415 6.58 6.38 6.55
CA ILE A 415 6.89 6.76 5.16
C ILE A 415 5.93 7.85 4.66
N GLU A 416 4.66 7.71 5.04
CA GLU A 416 3.61 8.67 4.71
C GLU A 416 2.99 9.27 5.98
N GLN A 417 2.64 10.56 5.89
CA GLN A 417 1.82 11.25 6.86
C GLN A 417 0.57 11.81 6.17
N GLY A 418 -0.62 11.42 6.64
CA GLY A 418 -1.90 11.83 6.09
C GLY A 418 -2.70 12.71 7.05
N TRP A 419 -3.62 13.52 6.50
CA TRP A 419 -4.58 14.34 7.23
C TRP A 419 -6.01 14.06 6.79
N ILE A 420 -6.84 13.73 7.76
CA ILE A 420 -8.29 13.56 7.64
C ILE A 420 -8.97 14.60 8.52
N GLY A 421 -9.46 15.66 7.93
CA GLY A 421 -10.12 16.78 8.61
C GLY A 421 -10.14 18.04 7.76
N ASP A 422 -10.64 19.13 8.28
CA ASP A 422 -10.71 20.41 7.57
C ASP A 422 -9.34 21.07 7.42
N GLY A 423 -9.19 22.00 6.47
CA GLY A 423 -7.95 22.73 6.19
C GLY A 423 -6.95 22.00 5.31
N ILE A 424 -5.86 22.67 4.99
CA ILE A 424 -4.81 22.26 4.03
C ILE A 424 -3.59 21.77 4.80
N PRO A 425 -3.19 20.49 4.69
CA PRO A 425 -2.01 19.98 5.40
C PRO A 425 -0.72 20.45 4.76
N ILE A 426 0.28 20.77 5.59
CA ILE A 426 1.65 21.01 5.16
C ILE A 426 2.51 19.79 5.56
N GLY A 427 3.23 19.23 4.60
CA GLY A 427 4.08 18.06 4.84
C GLY A 427 3.34 16.74 5.00
N ALA A 428 2.01 16.73 4.78
CA ALA A 428 1.17 15.54 4.83
C ALA A 428 0.25 15.48 3.60
N SER A 429 -0.27 14.30 3.27
CA SER A 429 -1.28 14.12 2.22
C SER A 429 -2.66 14.54 2.72
N LYS A 430 -3.47 15.15 1.87
CA LYS A 430 -4.89 15.41 2.14
C LYS A 430 -5.71 14.20 1.78
N MET A 431 -6.09 13.41 2.76
CA MET A 431 -6.93 12.23 2.57
C MET A 431 -8.40 12.62 2.60
N VAL A 432 -9.17 12.15 1.62
CA VAL A 432 -10.62 12.39 1.48
C VAL A 432 -11.34 11.08 1.20
N THR A 433 -12.57 10.98 1.68
CA THR A 433 -13.37 9.74 1.64
C THR A 433 -13.66 9.30 0.21
N GLU A 434 -13.95 10.26 -0.66
CA GLU A 434 -14.27 10.07 -2.06
C GLU A 434 -13.17 9.30 -2.80
N ALA A 435 -11.90 9.61 -2.53
CA ALA A 435 -10.76 8.93 -3.14
C ALA A 435 -10.77 7.41 -2.89
N PHE A 436 -11.12 7.00 -1.67
CA PHE A 436 -11.19 5.59 -1.32
C PHE A 436 -12.36 4.89 -1.99
N TYR A 437 -13.52 5.56 -2.09
CA TYR A 437 -14.66 5.02 -2.81
C TYR A 437 -14.39 4.91 -4.30
N ASN A 438 -13.79 5.94 -4.92
CA ASN A 438 -13.39 5.92 -6.32
C ASN A 438 -12.45 4.73 -6.60
N ARG A 439 -11.47 4.46 -5.72
CA ARG A 439 -10.60 3.28 -5.83
C ARG A 439 -11.38 1.96 -5.77
N LEU A 440 -12.41 1.86 -4.94
CA LEU A 440 -13.24 0.67 -4.84
C LEU A 440 -14.12 0.47 -6.07
N ASP A 441 -14.59 1.55 -6.68
CA ASP A 441 -15.47 1.54 -7.86
C ASP A 441 -14.70 1.38 -9.17
N ARG A 442 -13.38 1.59 -9.16
CA ARG A 442 -12.52 1.47 -10.35
C ARG A 442 -12.61 0.08 -10.96
N GLU A 443 -12.87 0.02 -12.27
CA GLU A 443 -12.69 -1.18 -13.07
C GLU A 443 -11.22 -1.31 -13.49
N VAL A 444 -10.62 -2.47 -13.25
CA VAL A 444 -9.24 -2.73 -13.67
C VAL A 444 -9.20 -2.79 -15.19
N GLY A 445 -8.56 -1.82 -15.82
CA GLY A 445 -8.36 -1.75 -17.26
C GLY A 445 -7.57 -2.96 -17.77
N VAL A 446 -7.95 -3.48 -18.93
CA VAL A 446 -7.22 -4.53 -19.65
C VAL A 446 -6.57 -3.88 -20.87
N GLY A 447 -5.31 -3.49 -20.77
CA GLY A 447 -4.63 -2.84 -21.89
C GLY A 447 -3.33 -2.18 -21.50
N ASP A 448 -2.85 -1.33 -22.39
CA ASP A 448 -1.69 -0.47 -22.17
C ASP A 448 -2.05 0.62 -21.16
N ILE A 449 -1.10 1.07 -20.36
CA ILE A 449 -1.31 2.17 -19.41
C ILE A 449 -1.44 3.48 -20.19
N SER A 450 -2.59 4.11 -20.10
CA SER A 450 -2.91 5.35 -20.81
C SER A 450 -2.42 6.57 -20.03
N ILE A 451 -1.61 7.41 -20.70
CA ILE A 451 -1.05 8.63 -20.11
C ILE A 451 -1.41 9.83 -21.01
N THR A 452 -2.14 10.78 -20.45
CA THR A 452 -2.44 12.03 -21.15
C THR A 452 -1.65 13.20 -20.57
N ILE A 453 -0.86 13.86 -21.40
CA ILE A 453 -0.04 15.02 -21.03
C ILE A 453 -0.56 16.25 -21.73
N VAL A 454 -1.00 17.25 -20.96
CA VAL A 454 -1.52 18.51 -21.46
C VAL A 454 -0.49 19.63 -21.27
N LEU A 455 -0.11 20.29 -22.34
CA LEU A 455 0.82 21.42 -22.38
C LEU A 455 0.07 22.69 -22.78
N ASN A 456 -0.41 23.44 -21.81
CA ASN A 456 -1.20 24.68 -22.02
C ASN A 456 -0.40 25.96 -21.70
N ASP A 457 0.93 25.89 -21.59
CA ASP A 457 1.82 27.07 -21.55
C ASP A 457 2.91 27.01 -22.62
N THR A 458 2.84 27.92 -23.59
CA THR A 458 3.82 28.02 -24.69
C THR A 458 5.22 28.41 -24.22
N ARG A 459 5.37 28.93 -22.99
CA ARG A 459 6.67 29.32 -22.40
C ARG A 459 7.41 28.14 -21.78
N MET A 460 6.73 27.04 -21.52
CA MET A 460 7.27 25.80 -20.94
C MET A 460 7.71 24.77 -22.02
N GLY A 461 8.02 25.23 -23.23
CA GLY A 461 8.42 24.37 -24.37
C GLY A 461 9.70 23.54 -24.18
N GLU A 462 10.51 23.83 -23.15
CA GLU A 462 11.69 23.04 -22.79
C GLU A 462 11.32 21.70 -22.09
N GLU A 463 10.10 21.56 -21.55
CA GLU A 463 9.61 20.34 -20.91
C GLU A 463 9.32 19.21 -21.92
N ARG A 464 9.17 19.54 -23.19
CA ARG A 464 8.82 18.55 -24.22
C ARG A 464 9.81 17.38 -24.32
N ASP A 465 11.11 17.70 -24.33
CA ASP A 465 12.18 16.70 -24.47
C ASP A 465 12.33 15.89 -23.15
N LEU A 466 11.90 16.46 -22.02
CA LEU A 466 11.92 15.83 -20.70
C LEU A 466 10.74 14.88 -20.50
N VAL A 467 9.55 15.23 -21.00
CA VAL A 467 8.39 14.35 -20.99
C VAL A 467 8.65 13.07 -21.78
N ASP A 468 9.19 13.20 -23.01
CA ASP A 468 9.58 12.03 -23.83
C ASP A 468 10.65 11.16 -23.13
N ALA A 469 11.48 11.74 -22.26
CA ALA A 469 12.49 11.01 -21.49
C ALA A 469 11.93 10.38 -20.21
N ALA A 470 10.95 11.02 -19.56
CA ALA A 470 10.37 10.55 -18.30
C ALA A 470 9.39 9.39 -18.49
N TYR A 471 8.60 9.44 -19.56
CA TYR A 471 7.59 8.41 -19.89
C TYR A 471 8.05 7.44 -21.00
N GLY A 472 9.36 7.48 -21.37
CA GLY A 472 9.91 6.64 -22.42
C GLY A 472 9.81 5.15 -22.15
N ASP A 473 9.83 4.40 -23.24
CA ASP A 473 9.61 2.96 -23.36
C ASP A 473 10.32 2.12 -22.28
N ARG A 474 9.55 1.43 -21.43
CA ARG A 474 10.01 0.26 -20.69
C ARG A 474 9.77 -0.98 -21.56
N GLU A 475 10.80 -1.77 -21.82
CA GLU A 475 10.74 -2.96 -22.71
C GLU A 475 9.60 -3.94 -22.38
N HIS A 476 8.96 -3.82 -21.20
CA HIS A 476 7.99 -4.78 -20.68
C HIS A 476 6.64 -4.19 -20.28
N LEU A 477 6.48 -2.86 -20.31
CA LEU A 477 5.20 -2.20 -20.02
C LEU A 477 4.86 -1.27 -21.19
N PRO A 478 3.82 -1.59 -21.96
CA PRO A 478 3.35 -0.72 -23.00
C PRO A 478 2.66 0.50 -22.37
N PHE A 479 3.16 1.70 -22.71
CA PHE A 479 2.51 2.97 -22.40
C PHE A 479 1.91 3.54 -23.67
N ASP A 480 0.63 3.92 -23.60
CA ASP A 480 -0.02 4.74 -24.63
C ASP A 480 0.01 6.20 -24.19
N VAL A 481 0.95 6.98 -24.71
CA VAL A 481 1.19 8.37 -24.31
C VAL A 481 0.58 9.32 -25.32
N THR A 482 -0.43 10.09 -24.93
CA THR A 482 -1.05 11.15 -25.69
C THR A 482 -0.57 12.52 -25.22
N ILE A 483 -0.07 13.36 -26.14
CA ILE A 483 0.37 14.73 -25.83
C ILE A 483 -0.54 15.73 -26.50
N CYS A 484 -1.28 16.47 -25.69
CA CYS A 484 -2.21 17.53 -26.10
C CYS A 484 -1.60 18.91 -25.87
N ARG A 485 -1.92 19.87 -26.72
CA ARG A 485 -1.35 21.23 -26.64
C ARG A 485 -2.38 22.29 -26.93
N ASP A 486 -2.22 23.42 -26.21
CA ASP A 486 -3.01 24.62 -26.47
C ASP A 486 -4.51 24.32 -26.53
N LEU A 487 -5.01 23.50 -25.60
CA LEU A 487 -6.39 23.04 -25.56
C LEU A 487 -7.36 24.22 -25.25
N THR A 488 -8.50 24.17 -25.85
CA THR A 488 -9.68 24.97 -25.48
C THR A 488 -10.35 24.36 -24.24
N VAL A 489 -11.27 25.07 -23.64
CA VAL A 489 -12.10 24.62 -22.51
C VAL A 489 -12.81 23.29 -22.81
N GLU A 490 -13.41 23.18 -24.01
CA GLU A 490 -14.18 22.01 -24.42
C GLU A 490 -13.23 20.79 -24.68
N GLU A 491 -12.09 21.01 -25.32
CA GLU A 491 -11.10 19.97 -25.57
C GLU A 491 -10.50 19.46 -24.27
N LEU A 492 -10.15 20.33 -23.31
CA LEU A 492 -9.64 19.89 -22.01
C LEU A 492 -10.71 19.11 -21.23
N LYS A 493 -11.97 19.51 -21.32
CA LYS A 493 -13.09 18.78 -20.74
C LYS A 493 -13.24 17.37 -21.33
N GLU A 494 -13.13 17.23 -22.66
CA GLU A 494 -13.16 15.93 -23.34
C GLU A 494 -12.01 15.04 -22.88
N GLU A 495 -10.79 15.56 -22.72
CA GLU A 495 -9.63 14.79 -22.25
C GLU A 495 -9.81 14.32 -20.79
N LEU A 496 -10.36 15.15 -19.89
CA LEU A 496 -10.64 14.78 -18.50
C LEU A 496 -11.79 13.75 -18.35
N GLN A 497 -12.62 13.58 -19.38
CA GLN A 497 -13.72 12.61 -19.43
C GLN A 497 -13.36 11.37 -20.26
N THR A 498 -12.13 11.28 -20.76
CA THR A 498 -11.61 10.12 -21.47
C THR A 498 -10.87 9.23 -20.50
N ASP A 499 -11.04 7.90 -20.62
CA ASP A 499 -10.36 6.89 -19.80
C ASP A 499 -8.84 7.09 -19.81
N CYS A 500 -8.26 7.38 -18.63
CA CYS A 500 -6.87 7.79 -18.48
C CYS A 500 -6.32 7.34 -17.13
N ASP A 501 -5.35 6.44 -17.13
CA ASP A 501 -4.70 5.98 -15.90
C ASP A 501 -3.87 7.10 -15.24
N PHE A 502 -3.25 7.99 -16.04
CA PHE A 502 -2.47 9.10 -15.50
C PHE A 502 -2.56 10.37 -16.35
N PHE A 503 -2.99 11.45 -15.74
CA PHE A 503 -3.14 12.77 -16.35
C PHE A 503 -2.07 13.73 -15.82
N HIS A 504 -1.22 14.26 -16.71
CA HIS A 504 -0.19 15.24 -16.35
C HIS A 504 -0.50 16.59 -17.01
N TYR A 505 -0.92 17.56 -16.20
CA TYR A 505 -1.15 18.92 -16.66
C TYR A 505 0.04 19.83 -16.39
N ILE A 506 0.51 20.51 -17.43
CA ILE A 506 1.60 21.48 -17.42
C ILE A 506 1.07 22.79 -17.98
N GLY A 507 0.90 23.77 -17.12
CA GLY A 507 0.28 25.03 -17.51
C GLY A 507 0.02 25.97 -16.35
N HIS A 508 -0.94 26.83 -16.48
CA HIS A 508 -1.39 27.71 -15.42
C HIS A 508 -2.76 27.27 -14.88
N THR A 509 -2.86 27.28 -13.56
CA THR A 509 -4.13 27.15 -12.85
C THR A 509 -4.31 28.32 -11.91
N GLU A 510 -5.56 28.67 -11.69
CA GLU A 510 -6.00 29.52 -10.60
C GLU A 510 -7.03 28.74 -9.76
N PRO A 511 -7.39 29.18 -8.55
CA PRO A 511 -8.40 28.50 -7.77
C PRO A 511 -9.74 28.29 -8.50
N ASP A 512 -10.05 29.13 -9.50
CA ASP A 512 -11.25 29.12 -10.32
C ASP A 512 -11.12 28.39 -11.67
N GLY A 513 -10.01 27.64 -11.89
CA GLY A 513 -9.90 26.75 -13.05
C GLY A 513 -8.54 26.69 -13.75
N PHE A 514 -8.45 25.74 -14.67
CA PHE A 514 -7.34 25.55 -15.59
C PHE A 514 -7.36 26.61 -16.70
N GLU A 515 -6.23 27.27 -16.98
CA GLU A 515 -6.14 28.16 -18.13
C GLU A 515 -6.15 27.38 -19.43
N CYS A 516 -7.08 27.75 -20.33
CA CYS A 516 -7.21 27.23 -21.68
C CYS A 516 -7.05 28.36 -22.72
N THR A 517 -6.93 28.01 -24.01
CA THR A 517 -6.70 29.00 -25.06
C THR A 517 -7.87 29.99 -25.26
N ASP A 518 -9.08 29.62 -24.85
CA ASP A 518 -10.32 30.39 -25.03
C ASP A 518 -11.05 30.73 -23.72
N GLY A 519 -10.49 30.36 -22.57
CA GLY A 519 -11.10 30.63 -21.27
C GLY A 519 -10.48 29.83 -20.12
N LYS A 520 -11.25 29.57 -19.05
CA LYS A 520 -10.88 28.71 -17.94
C LYS A 520 -11.88 27.58 -17.81
N LEU A 521 -11.39 26.41 -17.47
CA LEU A 521 -12.18 25.23 -17.07
C LEU A 521 -12.09 25.04 -15.55
N ASP A 522 -13.20 25.29 -14.86
CA ASP A 522 -13.33 24.88 -13.44
C ASP A 522 -13.80 23.42 -13.39
N VAL A 523 -13.05 22.55 -12.70
CA VAL A 523 -13.38 21.14 -12.56
C VAL A 523 -14.70 20.92 -11.82
N VAL A 524 -15.10 21.85 -10.96
CA VAL A 524 -16.43 21.81 -10.29
C VAL A 524 -17.59 21.78 -11.31
N ASP A 525 -17.38 22.26 -12.53
CA ASP A 525 -18.38 22.23 -13.63
C ASP A 525 -18.39 20.88 -14.38
N LEU A 526 -17.52 19.90 -14.01
CA LEU A 526 -17.54 18.55 -14.57
C LEU A 526 -18.54 17.67 -13.81
N ASP A 527 -19.32 16.89 -14.54
CA ASP A 527 -20.21 15.89 -13.94
C ASP A 527 -19.42 14.67 -13.42
N HIS A 528 -18.33 14.31 -14.10
CA HIS A 528 -17.43 13.19 -13.75
C HIS A 528 -16.10 13.32 -14.49
N THR A 529 -15.08 12.62 -13.99
CA THR A 529 -13.80 12.39 -14.68
C THR A 529 -13.52 10.90 -14.78
N GLU A 530 -12.85 10.49 -15.88
CA GLU A 530 -12.34 9.11 -16.07
C GLU A 530 -10.82 9.04 -15.84
N VAL A 531 -10.25 10.06 -15.20
CA VAL A 531 -8.84 10.11 -14.81
C VAL A 531 -8.66 9.40 -13.47
N ASP A 532 -7.80 8.40 -13.41
CA ASP A 532 -7.50 7.70 -12.17
C ASP A 532 -6.53 8.47 -11.26
N ALA A 533 -5.37 8.85 -11.80
CA ALA A 533 -4.38 9.62 -11.07
C ALA A 533 -3.91 10.86 -11.85
N PHE A 534 -3.42 11.87 -11.14
CA PHE A 534 -2.98 13.09 -11.80
C PHE A 534 -1.75 13.75 -11.15
N LEU A 535 -1.00 14.51 -11.97
CA LEU A 535 0.00 15.47 -11.55
C LEU A 535 -0.37 16.85 -12.14
N LEU A 536 -0.78 17.78 -11.27
CA LEU A 536 -1.06 19.15 -11.68
C LEU A 536 0.18 20.01 -11.41
N ASN A 537 1.08 20.04 -12.38
CA ASN A 537 2.29 20.84 -12.33
C ASN A 537 2.01 22.29 -12.77
N ALA A 538 1.21 22.98 -11.97
CA ALA A 538 0.69 24.31 -12.22
C ALA A 538 0.50 25.07 -10.91
N CYS A 539 0.58 26.42 -10.95
CA CYS A 539 0.48 27.26 -9.76
C CYS A 539 -0.87 27.07 -9.04
N SER A 540 -0.85 26.95 -7.69
CA SER A 540 -2.06 26.93 -6.84
C SER A 540 -3.15 25.93 -7.27
N SER A 541 -2.75 24.72 -7.69
CA SER A 541 -3.64 23.71 -8.27
C SER A 541 -4.43 22.88 -7.24
N TYR A 542 -4.28 23.14 -5.94
CA TYR A 542 -4.88 22.36 -4.85
C TYR A 542 -6.41 22.20 -4.99
N HIS A 543 -7.15 23.29 -5.23
CA HIS A 543 -8.62 23.24 -5.32
C HIS A 543 -9.09 22.44 -6.53
N GLN A 544 -8.44 22.61 -7.67
CA GLN A 544 -8.76 21.85 -8.87
C GLN A 544 -8.44 20.36 -8.70
N GLY A 545 -7.37 20.02 -7.96
CA GLY A 545 -7.06 18.64 -7.61
C GLY A 545 -8.11 18.02 -6.69
N LEU A 546 -8.60 18.74 -5.67
CA LEU A 546 -9.70 18.23 -4.84
C LEU A 546 -10.98 18.03 -5.65
N ALA A 547 -11.31 18.97 -6.54
CA ALA A 547 -12.47 18.83 -7.42
C ALA A 547 -12.36 17.63 -8.37
N LEU A 548 -11.12 17.27 -8.84
CA LEU A 548 -10.90 16.03 -9.60
C LEU A 548 -11.20 14.78 -8.77
N ILE A 549 -10.81 14.76 -7.48
CA ILE A 549 -11.17 13.65 -6.60
C ILE A 549 -12.70 13.55 -6.43
N GLU A 550 -13.38 14.66 -6.19
CA GLU A 550 -14.84 14.71 -6.09
C GLU A 550 -15.53 14.26 -7.39
N ALA A 551 -14.89 14.51 -8.54
CA ALA A 551 -15.39 14.12 -9.86
C ALA A 551 -15.11 12.65 -10.22
N GLY A 552 -14.27 11.90 -9.45
CA GLY A 552 -14.03 10.47 -9.72
C GLY A 552 -12.57 10.02 -9.66
N ALA A 553 -11.58 10.93 -9.60
CA ALA A 553 -10.17 10.56 -9.51
C ALA A 553 -9.82 9.93 -8.15
N ILE A 554 -8.78 9.09 -8.13
CA ILE A 554 -8.36 8.37 -6.92
C ILE A 554 -7.33 9.17 -6.13
N GLY A 555 -6.36 9.76 -6.81
CA GLY A 555 -5.31 10.51 -6.15
C GLY A 555 -4.48 11.36 -7.11
N GLY A 556 -3.79 12.35 -6.56
CA GLY A 556 -2.91 13.15 -7.39
C GLY A 556 -1.98 14.06 -6.60
N ILE A 557 -1.02 14.62 -7.31
CA ILE A 557 -0.04 15.55 -6.78
C ILE A 557 -0.40 16.96 -7.25
N VAL A 558 -0.51 17.89 -6.32
CA VAL A 558 -0.91 19.28 -6.56
C VAL A 558 0.06 20.24 -5.89
N THR A 559 -0.09 21.52 -6.20
CA THR A 559 0.72 22.61 -5.64
C THR A 559 -0.12 23.56 -4.80
N LEU A 560 0.49 24.06 -3.73
CA LEU A 560 -0.16 24.98 -2.79
C LEU A 560 0.01 26.44 -3.18
N THR A 561 1.11 26.79 -3.87
CA THR A 561 1.49 28.15 -4.21
C THR A 561 2.08 28.25 -5.62
N ASP A 562 2.45 29.47 -6.02
CA ASP A 562 3.13 29.70 -7.28
C ASP A 562 4.51 29.05 -7.33
N ILE A 563 4.81 28.37 -8.43
CA ILE A 563 6.05 27.63 -8.63
C ILE A 563 6.89 28.29 -9.73
N ILE A 564 8.22 28.24 -9.56
CA ILE A 564 9.16 28.70 -10.58
C ILE A 564 9.28 27.64 -11.67
N ASN A 565 9.05 27.98 -12.94
CA ASN A 565 8.97 27.06 -14.08
C ASN A 565 10.11 26.03 -14.17
N THR A 566 11.38 26.43 -13.95
CA THR A 566 12.52 25.52 -14.00
C THR A 566 12.53 24.42 -12.92
N GLU A 567 12.03 24.72 -11.74
CA GLU A 567 11.91 23.72 -10.66
C GLU A 567 10.69 22.83 -10.88
N ALA A 568 9.60 23.38 -11.40
CA ALA A 568 8.40 22.62 -11.78
C ALA A 568 8.75 21.52 -12.78
N VAL A 569 9.54 21.85 -13.82
CA VAL A 569 10.04 20.88 -14.82
C VAL A 569 10.77 19.71 -14.15
N ARG A 570 11.74 20.01 -13.29
CA ARG A 570 12.54 18.98 -12.60
C ARG A 570 11.71 18.10 -11.68
N MET A 571 10.79 18.73 -10.93
CA MET A 571 9.86 18.00 -10.06
C MET A 571 8.96 17.08 -10.86
N GLY A 572 8.37 17.59 -11.95
CA GLY A 572 7.51 16.81 -12.84
C GLY A 572 8.24 15.61 -13.45
N GLU A 573 9.47 15.81 -13.98
CA GLU A 573 10.30 14.72 -14.51
C GLU A 573 10.62 13.67 -13.43
N CYS A 574 11.07 14.11 -12.26
CA CYS A 574 11.43 13.22 -11.18
C CYS A 574 10.22 12.39 -10.71
N ILE A 575 9.09 13.04 -10.46
CA ILE A 575 7.84 12.37 -10.04
C ILE A 575 7.38 11.37 -11.09
N ALA A 576 7.27 11.80 -12.36
CA ALA A 576 6.83 10.94 -13.45
C ALA A 576 7.70 9.68 -13.58
N ARG A 577 9.02 9.83 -13.47
CA ARG A 577 9.95 8.70 -13.56
C ARG A 577 9.84 7.76 -12.35
N LEU A 578 9.63 8.29 -11.15
CA LEU A 578 9.38 7.48 -9.95
C LEU A 578 8.06 6.71 -10.04
N LEU A 579 6.98 7.35 -10.49
CA LEU A 579 5.70 6.68 -10.71
C LEU A 579 5.82 5.57 -11.77
N ASN A 580 6.57 5.82 -12.83
CA ASN A 580 6.85 4.84 -13.87
C ASN A 580 7.69 3.65 -13.37
N THR A 581 8.44 3.78 -12.29
CA THR A 581 9.20 2.69 -11.66
C THR A 581 8.46 2.03 -10.50
N GLY A 582 7.16 2.32 -10.32
CA GLY A 582 6.27 1.62 -9.41
C GLY A 582 6.18 2.23 -8.00
N PHE A 583 6.71 3.43 -7.79
CA PHE A 583 6.54 4.12 -6.50
C PHE A 583 5.10 4.62 -6.33
N PRO A 584 4.52 4.49 -5.13
CA PRO A 584 3.27 5.16 -4.78
C PRO A 584 3.39 6.69 -4.88
N LEU A 585 2.27 7.39 -5.13
CA LEU A 585 2.22 8.85 -5.27
C LEU A 585 2.98 9.57 -4.15
N GLN A 586 2.72 9.20 -2.89
CA GLN A 586 3.35 9.83 -1.73
C GLN A 586 4.85 9.55 -1.65
N ALA A 587 5.28 8.32 -1.93
CA ALA A 587 6.70 7.96 -1.93
C ALA A 587 7.45 8.70 -3.05
N ALA A 588 6.87 8.75 -4.26
CA ALA A 588 7.41 9.50 -5.38
C ALA A 588 7.57 11.00 -5.03
N LEU A 589 6.55 11.60 -4.43
CA LEU A 589 6.61 12.98 -3.98
C LEU A 589 7.66 13.18 -2.87
N ALA A 590 7.74 12.28 -1.88
CA ALA A 590 8.70 12.38 -0.79
C ALA A 590 10.15 12.38 -1.29
N ILE A 591 10.49 11.47 -2.21
CA ILE A 591 11.83 11.40 -2.84
C ILE A 591 12.11 12.66 -3.69
N ALA A 592 11.13 13.09 -4.49
CA ALA A 592 11.30 14.25 -5.36
C ALA A 592 11.45 15.56 -4.56
N ARG A 593 10.77 15.71 -3.42
CA ARG A 593 10.86 16.87 -2.54
C ARG A 593 12.28 17.15 -2.04
N GLU A 594 13.05 16.11 -1.79
CA GLU A 594 14.45 16.24 -1.33
C GLU A 594 15.36 16.84 -2.40
N GLN A 595 14.97 16.74 -3.68
CA GLN A 595 15.73 17.25 -4.82
C GLN A 595 15.44 18.73 -5.15
N SER A 596 14.43 19.34 -4.52
CA SER A 596 14.00 20.70 -4.82
C SER A 596 13.76 21.55 -3.57
N ILE A 597 14.22 22.80 -3.62
CA ILE A 597 13.95 23.79 -2.57
C ILE A 597 12.44 24.11 -2.46
N LEU A 598 11.70 23.94 -3.55
CA LEU A 598 10.25 24.16 -3.62
C LEU A 598 9.42 22.89 -3.36
N GLY A 599 10.06 21.76 -3.05
CA GLY A 599 9.39 20.50 -2.82
C GLY A 599 8.30 20.55 -1.73
N GLY A 600 8.45 21.41 -0.73
CA GLY A 600 7.45 21.63 0.32
C GLY A 600 6.13 22.24 -0.17
N GLN A 601 6.07 22.77 -1.40
CA GLN A 601 4.85 23.34 -1.99
C GLN A 601 3.95 22.31 -2.69
N TYR A 602 4.44 21.09 -2.89
CA TYR A 602 3.65 20.01 -3.47
C TYR A 602 3.04 19.16 -2.36
N ILE A 603 1.81 18.74 -2.52
CA ILE A 603 1.16 17.75 -1.65
C ILE A 603 0.40 16.72 -2.47
N VAL A 604 0.13 15.57 -1.86
CA VAL A 604 -0.80 14.59 -2.40
C VAL A 604 -2.21 14.92 -1.90
N VAL A 605 -3.20 14.82 -2.79
CA VAL A 605 -4.63 14.82 -2.48
C VAL A 605 -5.22 13.46 -2.86
N GLY A 606 -6.13 12.92 -2.05
CA GLY A 606 -6.72 11.60 -2.24
C GLY A 606 -5.86 10.48 -1.67
N ASP A 607 -5.76 9.36 -2.37
CA ASP A 607 -5.03 8.15 -1.95
C ASP A 607 -3.54 8.22 -2.32
N GLY A 608 -2.69 8.53 -1.34
CA GLY A 608 -1.23 8.60 -1.52
C GLY A 608 -0.57 7.25 -1.77
N GLY A 609 -1.25 6.16 -1.46
CA GLY A 609 -0.78 4.79 -1.70
C GLY A 609 -0.98 4.30 -3.13
N MET A 610 -1.69 5.05 -3.98
CA MET A 610 -1.94 4.68 -5.36
C MET A 610 -0.65 4.51 -6.15
N ILE A 611 -0.55 3.42 -6.93
CA ILE A 611 0.56 3.11 -7.85
C ILE A 611 0.05 3.13 -9.30
N LEU A 612 0.87 3.67 -10.19
CA LEU A 612 0.57 3.68 -11.63
C LEU A 612 1.01 2.38 -12.30
N THR A 613 2.18 1.88 -11.93
CA THR A 613 2.79 0.66 -12.46
C THR A 613 3.31 -0.21 -11.33
N GLN A 614 3.57 -1.48 -11.61
CA GLN A 614 4.26 -2.36 -10.68
C GLN A 614 5.78 -2.30 -10.92
N ALA A 615 6.58 -2.19 -9.84
CA ALA A 615 8.03 -2.33 -9.93
C ALA A 615 8.43 -3.74 -10.44
N GLU A 616 9.52 -3.86 -11.19
CA GLU A 616 10.00 -5.15 -11.73
C GLU A 616 10.30 -6.15 -10.62
N SER A 617 10.92 -5.69 -9.53
CA SER A 617 11.14 -6.47 -8.30
C SER A 617 9.89 -6.62 -7.41
N ARG A 618 8.73 -6.12 -7.83
CA ARG A 618 7.45 -6.03 -7.10
C ARG A 618 7.44 -5.06 -5.91
N THR A 619 8.59 -4.60 -5.46
CA THR A 619 8.74 -3.67 -4.34
C THR A 619 9.64 -2.53 -4.79
N PRO A 620 9.14 -1.29 -4.90
CA PRO A 620 9.97 -0.15 -5.28
C PRO A 620 11.10 0.06 -4.29
N ASN A 621 12.30 0.32 -4.80
CA ASN A 621 13.51 0.45 -4.01
C ASN A 621 14.22 1.78 -4.29
N LEU A 622 14.67 2.46 -3.24
CA LEU A 622 15.63 3.56 -3.30
C LEU A 622 16.98 3.05 -2.77
N LEU A 623 18.02 3.21 -3.55
CA LEU A 623 19.38 2.81 -3.17
C LEU A 623 20.14 4.02 -2.63
N GLU A 624 20.78 3.87 -1.47
CA GLU A 624 21.77 4.84 -0.96
C GLU A 624 23.16 4.21 -1.04
N ILE A 625 24.05 4.88 -1.77
CA ILE A 625 25.37 4.33 -2.06
C ILE A 625 26.44 5.28 -1.56
N THR A 626 27.26 4.81 -0.63
CA THR A 626 28.38 5.55 -0.06
C THR A 626 29.72 4.85 -0.37
N PRO A 627 30.74 5.54 -0.88
CA PRO A 627 32.04 4.93 -1.10
C PRO A 627 32.75 4.57 0.21
N CYS A 628 33.45 3.42 0.23
CA CYS A 628 34.30 3.01 1.33
C CYS A 628 35.69 2.54 0.84
N GLU A 629 36.60 2.19 1.75
CA GLU A 629 38.00 1.89 1.40
C GLU A 629 38.14 0.76 0.35
N ASP A 630 37.32 -0.30 0.47
CA ASP A 630 37.41 -1.51 -0.36
C ASP A 630 36.23 -1.66 -1.35
N GLY A 631 35.39 -0.60 -1.55
CA GLY A 631 34.21 -0.69 -2.44
C GLY A 631 33.15 0.35 -2.12
N PHE A 632 31.95 -0.12 -1.83
CA PHE A 632 30.79 0.72 -1.48
C PHE A 632 29.98 0.07 -0.34
N THR A 633 29.33 0.92 0.45
CA THR A 633 28.19 0.50 1.25
C THR A 633 26.92 0.78 0.45
N LEU A 634 26.00 -0.16 0.48
CA LEU A 634 24.69 -0.10 -0.14
C LEU A 634 23.63 -0.25 0.94
N ASP A 635 22.84 0.78 1.14
CA ASP A 635 21.63 0.77 1.94
C ASP A 635 20.43 0.72 0.97
N ILE A 636 19.49 -0.18 1.18
CA ILE A 636 18.31 -0.37 0.34
C ILE A 636 17.09 0.01 1.16
N MET A 637 16.35 1.01 0.70
CA MET A 637 15.07 1.41 1.27
C MET A 637 13.94 0.89 0.40
N THR A 638 13.06 0.07 0.96
CA THR A 638 11.90 -0.51 0.29
C THR A 638 10.63 0.25 0.62
N PHE A 639 9.72 0.38 -0.35
CA PHE A 639 8.45 1.07 -0.19
C PHE A 639 7.27 0.10 -0.31
N PRO A 640 6.33 0.09 0.66
CA PRO A 640 5.17 -0.79 0.60
C PRO A 640 4.20 -0.35 -0.50
N THR A 641 3.59 -1.35 -1.14
CA THR A 641 2.54 -1.19 -2.15
C THR A 641 1.36 -2.11 -1.81
N ASP A 642 0.28 -2.03 -2.56
CA ASP A 642 -0.89 -2.91 -2.37
C ASP A 642 -0.53 -4.40 -2.57
N THR A 643 0.47 -4.70 -3.42
CA THR A 643 0.94 -6.06 -3.67
C THR A 643 2.02 -6.51 -2.70
N ALA A 644 2.75 -5.59 -2.10
CA ALA A 644 3.86 -5.81 -1.16
C ALA A 644 3.69 -4.93 0.09
N GLY A 645 2.57 -5.09 0.81
CA GLY A 645 2.22 -4.32 2.00
C GLY A 645 3.07 -4.64 3.23
N LEU A 646 2.81 -3.95 4.32
CA LEU A 646 3.52 -4.09 5.60
C LEU A 646 3.54 -5.55 6.08
N GLY A 647 4.73 -6.09 6.31
CA GLY A 647 4.96 -7.50 6.67
C GLY A 647 5.27 -8.42 5.49
N SER A 648 5.33 -7.91 4.27
CA SER A 648 5.97 -8.59 3.16
C SER A 648 7.45 -8.81 3.44
N ILE A 649 8.07 -9.67 2.68
CA ILE A 649 9.49 -9.98 2.78
C ILE A 649 10.17 -9.68 1.45
N TYR A 650 11.41 -9.29 1.53
CA TYR A 650 12.24 -8.94 0.38
C TYR A 650 13.60 -9.66 0.48
N THR A 651 14.14 -10.10 -0.64
CA THR A 651 15.50 -10.64 -0.74
C THR A 651 16.25 -9.83 -1.80
N PRO A 652 17.29 -9.09 -1.43
CA PRO A 652 18.11 -8.38 -2.41
C PRO A 652 18.91 -9.37 -3.26
N SER A 653 18.97 -9.15 -4.57
CA SER A 653 19.76 -9.98 -5.51
C SER A 653 21.26 -9.65 -5.40
N ILE A 654 21.85 -9.87 -4.24
CA ILE A 654 23.27 -9.66 -3.93
C ILE A 654 23.92 -11.03 -3.69
N GLU A 655 25.10 -11.26 -4.32
CA GLU A 655 25.86 -12.49 -4.12
C GLU A 655 26.14 -12.74 -2.63
N ASP A 656 25.95 -13.98 -2.16
CA ASP A 656 26.08 -14.42 -0.77
C ASP A 656 24.99 -13.95 0.21
N VAL A 657 24.00 -13.17 -0.20
CA VAL A 657 22.83 -12.81 0.62
C VAL A 657 21.70 -13.81 0.36
N ASN A 658 21.46 -14.71 1.31
CA ASN A 658 20.44 -15.76 1.23
C ASN A 658 19.33 -15.59 2.30
N GLU A 659 19.27 -14.44 2.94
CA GLU A 659 18.28 -14.11 3.96
C GLU A 659 17.14 -13.28 3.37
N TYR A 660 15.98 -13.42 3.98
CA TYR A 660 14.82 -12.56 3.75
C TYR A 660 14.80 -11.44 4.78
N PHE A 661 14.39 -10.27 4.38
CA PHE A 661 14.24 -9.08 5.22
C PHE A 661 12.77 -8.67 5.27
N LEU A 662 12.32 -8.10 6.38
CA LEU A 662 11.01 -7.46 6.42
C LEU A 662 10.99 -6.27 5.47
N SER A 663 10.04 -6.29 4.54
CA SER A 663 9.83 -5.16 3.62
C SER A 663 9.08 -4.03 4.34
N SER A 664 9.40 -2.84 3.95
CA SER A 664 9.05 -1.49 4.36
C SER A 664 10.19 -0.84 5.17
N GLY A 665 10.86 0.11 4.50
CA GLY A 665 11.98 0.86 5.06
C GLY A 665 13.34 0.29 4.73
N TYR A 666 14.34 0.69 5.49
CA TYR A 666 15.71 0.25 5.28
C TYR A 666 15.88 -1.22 5.67
N LEU A 667 16.56 -1.95 4.77
CA LEU A 667 17.09 -3.29 5.05
C LEU A 667 18.39 -3.17 5.85
N ASP A 668 19.19 -4.23 5.88
CA ASP A 668 20.55 -4.18 6.44
C ASP A 668 21.50 -3.40 5.51
N ARG A 669 22.65 -3.00 6.03
CA ARG A 669 23.72 -2.35 5.27
C ARG A 669 24.63 -3.38 4.62
N PHE A 670 24.73 -3.35 3.29
CA PHE A 670 25.51 -4.28 2.51
C PHE A 670 26.88 -3.68 2.12
N HIS A 671 27.95 -4.46 2.24
CA HIS A 671 29.27 -4.10 1.74
C HIS A 671 29.52 -4.82 0.41
N ILE A 672 29.62 -4.07 -0.66
CA ILE A 672 29.75 -4.63 -2.02
C ILE A 672 30.94 -4.04 -2.76
N ASN A 673 31.57 -4.85 -3.61
CA ASN A 673 32.66 -4.36 -4.47
C ASN A 673 32.11 -3.72 -5.76
N SER A 674 32.99 -3.05 -6.50
CA SER A 674 32.61 -2.32 -7.72
C SER A 674 32.05 -3.22 -8.86
N ALA A 675 32.32 -4.53 -8.86
CA ALA A 675 31.79 -5.44 -9.88
C ALA A 675 30.36 -5.84 -9.50
N MET A 676 30.14 -6.26 -8.28
CA MET A 676 28.81 -6.59 -7.73
C MET A 676 27.86 -5.39 -7.83
N LEU A 677 28.33 -4.17 -7.51
CA LEU A 677 27.49 -2.98 -7.64
C LEU A 677 27.04 -2.74 -9.08
N ARG A 678 27.93 -2.94 -10.07
CA ARG A 678 27.53 -2.80 -11.49
C ARG A 678 26.50 -3.84 -11.90
N GLU A 679 26.62 -5.07 -11.47
CA GLU A 679 25.67 -6.14 -11.77
C GLU A 679 24.32 -5.82 -11.10
N PHE A 680 24.33 -5.38 -9.86
CA PHE A 680 23.13 -5.02 -9.12
C PHE A 680 22.37 -3.85 -9.77
N LEU A 681 23.09 -2.78 -10.20
CA LEU A 681 22.49 -1.62 -10.88
C LEU A 681 21.94 -1.93 -12.28
N GLN A 682 22.22 -3.10 -12.84
CA GLN A 682 21.67 -3.53 -14.15
C GLN A 682 20.41 -4.38 -14.04
N LEU A 683 19.99 -4.75 -12.83
CA LEU A 683 18.85 -5.64 -12.61
C LEU A 683 17.52 -4.95 -12.93
N GLU A 684 17.37 -3.69 -12.52
CA GLU A 684 16.17 -2.89 -12.78
C GLU A 684 16.48 -1.38 -12.75
N GLU A 685 15.57 -0.58 -13.28
CA GLU A 685 15.63 0.87 -13.19
C GLU A 685 15.19 1.33 -11.80
N VAL A 686 16.14 1.83 -11.00
CA VAL A 686 15.88 2.32 -9.64
C VAL A 686 16.53 3.67 -9.38
N PRO A 687 15.96 4.53 -8.53
CA PRO A 687 16.60 5.74 -8.05
C PRO A 687 17.80 5.40 -7.14
N VAL A 688 18.89 6.15 -7.31
CA VAL A 688 20.14 5.99 -6.56
C VAL A 688 20.50 7.32 -5.92
N ARG A 689 20.60 7.36 -4.61
CA ARG A 689 21.06 8.53 -3.84
C ARG A 689 22.54 8.38 -3.52
N SER A 690 23.31 9.42 -3.83
CA SER A 690 24.74 9.51 -3.44
C SER A 690 24.91 10.09 -2.04
N ASP A 691 26.12 10.03 -1.50
CA ASP A 691 26.50 10.63 -0.21
C ASP A 691 26.25 12.17 -0.14
N ASP A 692 26.27 12.83 -1.29
CA ASP A 692 25.93 14.27 -1.41
C ASP A 692 24.42 14.54 -1.60
N GLU A 693 23.55 13.57 -1.29
CA GLU A 693 22.08 13.61 -1.46
C GLU A 693 21.59 13.84 -2.91
N MET A 694 22.47 13.69 -3.90
CA MET A 694 22.09 13.79 -5.30
C MET A 694 21.38 12.51 -5.78
N LEU A 695 20.25 12.67 -6.47
CA LEU A 695 19.50 11.56 -7.06
C LEU A 695 19.96 11.28 -8.47
N PHE A 696 20.32 10.04 -8.72
CA PHE A 696 20.66 9.46 -10.01
C PHE A 696 19.73 8.31 -10.33
N TRP A 697 19.90 7.72 -11.50
CA TRP A 697 19.17 6.52 -11.90
C TRP A 697 20.16 5.40 -12.23
N SER A 698 19.83 4.17 -11.86
CA SER A 698 20.72 3.01 -12.02
C SER A 698 21.22 2.85 -13.47
N SER A 699 20.39 3.17 -14.46
CA SER A 699 20.73 3.10 -15.89
C SER A 699 21.74 4.15 -16.34
N THR A 700 21.85 5.29 -15.66
CA THR A 700 22.67 6.43 -16.09
C THR A 700 23.85 6.73 -15.17
N VAL A 701 23.79 6.29 -13.90
CA VAL A 701 24.82 6.55 -12.91
C VAL A 701 26.14 5.84 -13.25
N ARG A 702 27.24 6.53 -13.07
CA ARG A 702 28.58 5.96 -13.19
C ARG A 702 29.20 5.83 -11.79
N LEU A 703 30.02 4.81 -11.58
CA LEU A 703 30.72 4.64 -10.29
C LEU A 703 31.64 5.83 -9.93
N SER A 704 32.00 6.69 -10.90
CA SER A 704 32.74 7.93 -10.67
C SER A 704 31.85 9.02 -10.06
N ASP A 705 30.55 8.97 -10.29
CA ASP A 705 29.57 9.95 -9.83
C ASP A 705 29.15 9.65 -8.39
N LEU A 706 29.48 8.44 -7.91
CA LEU A 706 29.26 7.96 -6.55
C LEU A 706 30.50 8.04 -5.64
N ARG A 707 31.59 8.73 -6.08
CA ARG A 707 32.87 8.79 -5.35
C ARG A 707 33.23 10.20 -4.90
#